data_43105cbb25e4cbbbd5f39faa2f9cfdbd
#
_entry.id   43105cbb25e4cbbbd5f39faa2f9cfdbd
#
_cell.length_a   1.000
_cell.length_b   1.000
_cell.length_c   1.000
_cell.angle_alpha   90.00
_cell.angle_beta   90.00
_cell.angle_gamma   90.00
#
_symmetry.space_group_name_H-M   'P 1'
#
loop_
_entity.id
_entity.type
_entity.pdbx_description
1 polymer ?
#
loop_
_entity_poly.entity_id
_entity_poly.type
_entity_poly.pdbx_seq_one_letter_code
_entity_poly.pdbx_strand_id
1 'polypeptide(L)'
;MKLVIAEKPSVAMSLAAVLGANEKKDGYLEGGGYLVSWCVGHLLELAQPEAYGEQYARWRYGDLPILPETWKYEVPKDKKKQLDLLCRLMKDKRVDSVVCATDAGREGELIFRLAYEHAGCKKPMERLWISSMEDAAIRDGFEHLCPGSDYDKLYDAAVCRAGADWLIGINATRLFSVLYGVTLNVGRVMSPTLALLVQRETDIQAFTSKPFYVPEITCGGFTASGEKLSGKNEAEKIRRDCDGQGALVLSVEKQVKTVQPPRLYDLTTLQRECNRIYGYTAQQTLDYVQSLYEKKLATYPRTDSQYLTEDMQATAASLVLWLREHMPFGKGCAGKPDIDRVTDGSKVTDHHAIIPTVEIARTDLSELPSGERDVLTLIAARLLSATAQAHRFEAVTAVLDCRGNSFTAKGKTVLQAGWKEVEHLYRMGFKEFKPEDDGDTDASLPVLQEGQIFETVSASVREGKTSPPKHYTEDSLLAAMETAGAGDMPEDTERKGLGTPATRAATLEKLVSAGFVQRKKKQLIPTEKGTNLILVLPDNIKSPTLTAEWESMLKQVERGELAAESFMGQIADMSRTLVKEHTTPEERFAGLFPDAKKNGREAVGTCPRCGGTVYEGKKGFFCDNRDCAFALWKDNKFFSGKKKSITKSVAAALLKESRVPMSGLYSEKTGKTYDAVVLLDDTGGKYVNFKLEFPAKKGRKK
;
A
#
# COMPACT_ATOMS: atom_id res chain seq x y z
N MET A 1 -3.72 41.45 0.55
CA MET A 1 -4.27 40.18 1.15
C MET A 1 -3.26 39.06 0.94
N LYS A 2 -3.16 38.10 1.85
CA LYS A 2 -2.37 36.87 1.62
C LYS A 2 -3.26 35.76 1.02
N LEU A 3 -2.76 35.05 0.00
CA LEU A 3 -3.41 33.85 -0.53
C LEU A 3 -2.79 32.61 0.14
N VAL A 4 -3.59 31.91 0.91
CA VAL A 4 -3.18 30.67 1.58
C VAL A 4 -3.65 29.47 0.74
N ILE A 5 -2.74 28.57 0.40
CA ILE A 5 -3.06 27.37 -0.38
C ILE A 5 -2.72 26.14 0.44
N ALA A 6 -3.76 25.45 0.90
CA ALA A 6 -3.67 24.19 1.60
C ALA A 6 -3.59 22.99 0.64
N GLU A 7 -3.23 21.81 1.13
CA GLU A 7 -3.20 20.60 0.30
C GLU A 7 -4.61 20.07 0.01
N LYS A 8 -5.54 20.21 0.97
CA LYS A 8 -6.89 19.63 0.92
C LYS A 8 -7.96 20.63 1.40
N PRO A 9 -9.22 20.44 0.96
CA PRO A 9 -10.33 21.31 1.40
C PRO A 9 -10.51 21.35 2.92
N SER A 10 -10.37 20.19 3.62
CA SER A 10 -10.55 20.11 5.07
C SER A 10 -9.53 20.95 5.83
N VAL A 11 -8.26 20.91 5.42
CA VAL A 11 -7.18 21.72 5.98
C VAL A 11 -7.45 23.22 5.72
N ALA A 12 -7.84 23.57 4.50
CA ALA A 12 -8.20 24.94 4.15
C ALA A 12 -9.34 25.49 5.02
N MET A 13 -10.34 24.68 5.31
CA MET A 13 -11.46 25.07 6.19
C MET A 13 -11.01 25.34 7.63
N SER A 14 -10.09 24.51 8.17
CA SER A 14 -9.52 24.72 9.51
C SER A 14 -8.68 26.01 9.57
N LEU A 15 -7.80 26.19 8.59
CA LEU A 15 -7.00 27.43 8.49
C LEU A 15 -7.88 28.68 8.35
N ALA A 16 -8.90 28.61 7.48
CA ALA A 16 -9.82 29.73 7.25
C ALA A 16 -10.59 30.14 8.51
N ALA A 17 -11.04 29.16 9.30
CA ALA A 17 -11.75 29.42 10.56
C ALA A 17 -10.88 30.21 11.56
N VAL A 18 -9.61 29.82 11.70
CA VAL A 18 -8.65 30.47 12.61
C VAL A 18 -8.26 31.86 12.11
N LEU A 19 -8.12 32.02 10.77
CA LEU A 19 -7.72 33.28 10.13
C LEU A 19 -8.89 34.26 9.95
N GLY A 20 -10.12 33.89 10.27
CA GLY A 20 -11.31 34.72 10.08
C GLY A 20 -11.76 34.85 8.63
N ALA A 21 -11.35 33.93 7.74
CA ALA A 21 -11.78 33.87 6.35
C ALA A 21 -13.11 33.11 6.22
N ASN A 22 -14.23 33.71 6.62
CA ASN A 22 -15.51 33.03 6.81
C ASN A 22 -16.45 33.12 5.60
N GLU A 23 -16.18 33.99 4.63
CA GLU A 23 -17.02 34.15 3.45
C GLU A 23 -16.73 33.05 2.41
N LYS A 24 -17.66 32.12 2.22
CA LYS A 24 -17.52 31.02 1.25
C LYS A 24 -17.74 31.50 -0.18
N LYS A 25 -16.81 31.16 -1.05
CA LYS A 25 -16.86 31.35 -2.51
C LYS A 25 -16.74 30.00 -3.23
N ASP A 26 -16.87 29.98 -4.57
CA ASP A 26 -16.65 28.73 -5.35
C ASP A 26 -15.15 28.38 -5.36
N GLY A 27 -14.76 27.42 -4.53
CA GLY A 27 -13.41 26.88 -4.42
C GLY A 27 -12.44 27.66 -3.52
N TYR A 28 -12.88 28.66 -2.75
CA TYR A 28 -12.06 29.35 -1.74
C TYR A 28 -12.92 30.04 -0.67
N LEU A 29 -12.27 30.49 0.39
CA LEU A 29 -12.88 31.32 1.45
C LEU A 29 -12.17 32.68 1.49
N GLU A 30 -12.91 33.74 1.87
CA GLU A 30 -12.37 35.11 1.94
C GLU A 30 -12.73 35.75 3.28
N GLY A 31 -11.83 36.52 3.85
CA GLY A 31 -12.03 37.27 5.09
C GLY A 31 -10.73 37.45 5.87
N GLY A 32 -10.74 38.29 6.92
CA GLY A 32 -9.59 38.51 7.80
C GLY A 32 -8.29 38.98 7.12
N GLY A 33 -8.36 39.47 5.88
CA GLY A 33 -7.17 39.81 5.09
C GLY A 33 -6.59 38.64 4.29
N TYR A 34 -7.28 37.51 4.25
CA TYR A 34 -6.86 36.29 3.58
C TYR A 34 -7.84 35.84 2.51
N LEU A 35 -7.29 35.19 1.48
CA LEU A 35 -7.97 34.23 0.59
C LEU A 35 -7.44 32.87 0.90
N VAL A 36 -8.28 31.91 1.26
CA VAL A 36 -7.87 30.55 1.61
C VAL A 36 -8.45 29.60 0.59
N SER A 37 -7.58 28.92 -0.16
CA SER A 37 -7.94 27.91 -1.14
C SER A 37 -7.12 26.64 -0.92
N TRP A 38 -7.27 25.64 -1.81
CA TRP A 38 -6.65 24.34 -1.62
C TRP A 38 -6.29 23.69 -2.94
N CYS A 39 -5.31 22.79 -2.89
CA CYS A 39 -5.12 21.73 -3.88
C CYS A 39 -6.12 20.57 -3.62
N VAL A 40 -6.11 19.57 -4.45
CA VAL A 40 -6.81 18.29 -4.25
C VAL A 40 -5.81 17.15 -4.42
N GLY A 41 -4.71 17.22 -3.65
CA GLY A 41 -3.49 16.50 -3.90
C GLY A 41 -2.75 17.07 -5.12
N HIS A 42 -1.98 16.22 -5.84
CA HIS A 42 -1.30 16.67 -7.06
C HIS A 42 -2.27 17.20 -8.11
N LEU A 43 -2.07 18.45 -8.52
CA LEU A 43 -2.80 19.09 -9.61
C LEU A 43 -2.10 18.93 -10.96
N LEU A 44 -0.81 18.64 -10.93
CA LEU A 44 0.03 18.35 -12.08
C LEU A 44 0.78 17.04 -11.84
N GLU A 45 0.97 16.28 -12.91
CA GLU A 45 1.70 15.02 -12.92
C GLU A 45 2.76 15.05 -14.01
N LEU A 46 3.87 14.31 -13.85
CA LEU A 46 4.87 14.16 -14.91
C LEU A 46 4.21 13.56 -16.15
N ALA A 47 4.42 14.22 -17.29
CA ALA A 47 3.83 13.82 -18.56
C ALA A 47 4.26 12.42 -18.98
N GLN A 48 3.38 11.73 -19.72
CA GLN A 48 3.70 10.44 -20.28
C GLN A 48 4.75 10.57 -21.40
N PRO A 49 5.49 9.49 -21.74
CA PRO A 49 6.55 9.54 -22.75
C PRO A 49 6.13 10.15 -24.10
N GLU A 50 4.87 9.98 -24.50
CA GLU A 50 4.32 10.52 -25.75
C GLU A 50 4.39 12.05 -25.83
N ALA A 51 4.39 12.75 -24.69
CA ALA A 51 4.54 14.20 -24.64
C ALA A 51 5.96 14.68 -25.02
N TYR A 52 6.95 13.78 -24.95
CA TYR A 52 8.34 14.06 -25.29
C TYR A 52 8.68 13.72 -26.77
N GLY A 53 7.81 12.96 -27.44
CA GLY A 53 7.96 12.64 -28.86
C GLY A 53 6.94 11.59 -29.32
N GLU A 54 6.39 11.77 -30.52
CA GLU A 54 5.40 10.85 -31.09
C GLU A 54 5.92 9.41 -31.24
N GLN A 55 7.23 9.22 -31.43
CA GLN A 55 7.87 7.90 -31.49
C GLN A 55 7.63 7.09 -30.21
N TYR A 56 7.51 7.74 -29.07
CA TYR A 56 7.30 7.07 -27.79
C TYR A 56 5.86 6.55 -27.56
N ALA A 57 4.94 6.84 -28.47
CA ALA A 57 3.58 6.27 -28.43
C ALA A 57 3.58 4.74 -28.66
N ARG A 58 4.62 4.21 -29.29
CA ARG A 58 4.87 2.77 -29.42
C ARG A 58 6.09 2.36 -28.64
N TRP A 59 6.00 1.21 -27.98
CA TRP A 59 7.12 0.69 -27.21
C TRP A 59 8.07 -0.08 -28.14
N ARG A 60 9.25 0.45 -28.33
CA ARG A 60 10.30 -0.14 -29.17
C ARG A 60 11.62 -0.08 -28.42
N TYR A 61 12.46 -1.10 -28.58
CA TYR A 61 13.79 -1.14 -27.98
C TYR A 61 14.68 0.04 -28.44
N GLY A 62 14.63 0.37 -29.73
CA GLY A 62 15.47 1.44 -30.31
C GLY A 62 15.14 2.86 -29.82
N ASP A 63 14.01 3.03 -29.12
CA ASP A 63 13.61 4.32 -28.53
C ASP A 63 14.06 4.48 -27.07
N LEU A 64 14.78 3.49 -26.52
CA LEU A 64 15.24 3.47 -25.13
C LEU A 64 16.75 3.78 -25.01
N PRO A 65 17.20 4.40 -23.93
CA PRO A 65 16.38 4.93 -22.83
C PRO A 65 15.72 6.27 -23.18
N ILE A 66 14.54 6.53 -22.63
CA ILE A 66 13.85 7.82 -22.71
C ILE A 66 14.39 8.71 -21.59
N LEU A 67 15.12 9.76 -21.95
CA LEU A 67 15.79 10.68 -21.03
C LEU A 67 15.40 12.12 -21.40
N PRO A 68 14.31 12.67 -20.82
CA PRO A 68 13.89 14.04 -21.09
C PRO A 68 14.96 15.04 -20.63
N GLU A 69 15.26 16.04 -21.45
CA GLU A 69 16.15 17.16 -21.06
C GLU A 69 15.45 18.09 -20.07
N THR A 70 14.15 18.26 -20.23
CA THR A 70 13.29 19.07 -19.36
C THR A 70 12.01 18.35 -19.02
N TRP A 71 11.58 18.44 -17.77
CA TRP A 71 10.33 17.83 -17.33
C TRP A 71 9.13 18.57 -17.90
N LYS A 72 8.18 17.82 -18.45
CA LYS A 72 6.86 18.29 -18.83
C LYS A 72 5.82 17.78 -17.86
N TYR A 73 4.85 18.61 -17.57
CA TYR A 73 3.76 18.26 -16.65
C TYR A 73 2.42 18.32 -17.38
N GLU A 74 1.52 17.43 -17.01
CA GLU A 74 0.16 17.35 -17.53
C GLU A 74 -0.84 17.58 -16.41
N VAL A 75 -1.98 18.19 -16.74
CA VAL A 75 -3.07 18.45 -15.80
C VAL A 75 -4.15 17.38 -15.97
N PRO A 76 -4.41 16.51 -15.00
CA PRO A 76 -5.53 15.58 -15.03
C PRO A 76 -6.85 16.32 -15.24
N LYS A 77 -7.75 15.76 -16.06
CA LYS A 77 -8.99 16.45 -16.48
C LYS A 77 -9.88 16.86 -15.30
N ASP A 78 -9.95 16.00 -14.29
CA ASP A 78 -10.72 16.22 -13.06
C ASP A 78 -10.11 17.30 -12.14
N LYS A 79 -8.81 17.61 -12.29
CA LYS A 79 -8.08 18.60 -11.50
C LYS A 79 -8.07 20.00 -12.12
N LYS A 80 -8.40 20.08 -13.42
CA LYS A 80 -8.26 21.32 -14.20
C LYS A 80 -9.04 22.49 -13.60
N LYS A 81 -10.30 22.28 -13.17
CA LYS A 81 -11.14 23.35 -12.60
C LYS A 81 -10.46 24.00 -11.39
N GLN A 82 -9.89 23.19 -10.51
CA GLN A 82 -9.24 23.68 -9.29
C GLN A 82 -7.91 24.39 -9.60
N LEU A 83 -7.10 23.83 -10.50
CA LEU A 83 -5.87 24.49 -10.93
C LEU A 83 -6.13 25.85 -11.59
N ASP A 84 -7.11 25.92 -12.49
CA ASP A 84 -7.50 27.18 -13.16
C ASP A 84 -7.97 28.22 -12.13
N LEU A 85 -8.65 27.82 -11.06
CA LEU A 85 -9.03 28.70 -9.95
C LEU A 85 -7.79 29.22 -9.23
N LEU A 86 -6.87 28.34 -8.81
CA LEU A 86 -5.64 28.74 -8.12
C LEU A 86 -4.81 29.71 -8.96
N CYS A 87 -4.67 29.45 -10.26
CA CYS A 87 -3.99 30.35 -11.20
C CYS A 87 -4.64 31.75 -11.25
N ARG A 88 -5.97 31.84 -11.19
CA ARG A 88 -6.69 33.13 -11.11
C ARG A 88 -6.43 33.85 -9.80
N LEU A 89 -6.52 33.12 -8.67
CA LEU A 89 -6.28 33.69 -7.35
C LEU A 89 -4.84 34.20 -7.20
N MET A 90 -3.85 33.45 -7.67
CA MET A 90 -2.44 33.87 -7.68
C MET A 90 -2.18 35.13 -8.51
N LYS A 91 -2.99 35.38 -9.55
CA LYS A 91 -2.92 36.57 -10.41
C LYS A 91 -3.80 37.74 -9.92
N ASP A 92 -4.64 37.53 -8.90
CA ASP A 92 -5.52 38.57 -8.36
C ASP A 92 -4.67 39.74 -7.81
N LYS A 93 -5.00 40.95 -8.24
CA LYS A 93 -4.26 42.18 -7.82
C LYS A 93 -4.38 42.48 -6.33
N ARG A 94 -5.39 41.90 -5.66
CA ARG A 94 -5.60 42.05 -4.20
C ARG A 94 -4.63 41.20 -3.39
N VAL A 95 -4.01 40.21 -4.00
CA VAL A 95 -3.05 39.31 -3.35
C VAL A 95 -1.65 39.89 -3.43
N ASP A 96 -1.00 40.07 -2.30
CA ASP A 96 0.35 40.61 -2.18
C ASP A 96 1.40 39.47 -2.08
N SER A 97 1.08 38.40 -1.34
CA SER A 97 1.94 37.21 -1.17
C SER A 97 1.11 35.91 -1.17
N VAL A 98 1.79 34.81 -1.40
CA VAL A 98 1.19 33.45 -1.41
C VAL A 98 1.81 32.63 -0.31
N VAL A 99 0.97 32.06 0.56
CA VAL A 99 1.41 31.16 1.64
C VAL A 99 1.21 29.70 1.20
N CYS A 100 2.30 28.97 1.13
CA CYS A 100 2.30 27.54 0.99
C CYS A 100 1.91 26.90 2.33
N ALA A 101 0.70 26.35 2.40
CA ALA A 101 0.13 25.71 3.58
C ALA A 101 -0.26 24.25 3.28
N THR A 102 0.47 23.61 2.36
CA THR A 102 0.42 22.16 2.12
C THR A 102 1.18 21.41 3.22
N ASP A 103 1.00 20.11 3.29
CA ASP A 103 1.61 19.28 4.34
C ASP A 103 3.12 19.56 4.47
N ALA A 104 3.65 19.52 5.69
CA ALA A 104 5.03 19.90 6.02
C ALA A 104 5.99 18.77 5.61
N GLY A 105 6.33 18.69 4.31
CA GLY A 105 7.21 17.68 3.77
C GLY A 105 7.50 17.86 2.28
N ARG A 106 8.38 17.00 1.73
CA ARG A 106 8.78 17.00 0.32
C ARG A 106 7.60 16.96 -0.65
N GLU A 107 6.60 16.14 -0.34
CA GLU A 107 5.42 15.95 -1.20
C GLU A 107 4.54 17.19 -1.22
N GLY A 108 4.26 17.77 -0.05
CA GLY A 108 3.47 19.00 0.05
C GLY A 108 4.15 20.18 -0.67
N GLU A 109 5.48 20.30 -0.55
CA GLU A 109 6.26 21.31 -1.27
C GLU A 109 6.14 21.13 -2.78
N LEU A 110 6.25 19.88 -3.28
CA LEU A 110 6.09 19.56 -4.71
C LEU A 110 4.70 19.93 -5.23
N ILE A 111 3.63 19.55 -4.51
CA ILE A 111 2.24 19.84 -4.88
C ILE A 111 2.04 21.35 -5.06
N PHE A 112 2.50 22.14 -4.11
CA PHE A 112 2.33 23.59 -4.15
C PHE A 112 3.18 24.25 -5.23
N ARG A 113 4.49 23.94 -5.28
CA ARG A 113 5.44 24.57 -6.22
C ARG A 113 5.06 24.33 -7.66
N LEU A 114 4.66 23.14 -8.03
CA LEU A 114 4.21 22.85 -9.39
C LEU A 114 3.00 23.72 -9.80
N ALA A 115 2.05 23.95 -8.90
CA ALA A 115 0.91 24.83 -9.17
C ALA A 115 1.33 26.30 -9.26
N TYR A 116 2.24 26.75 -8.37
CA TYR A 116 2.77 28.11 -8.35
C TYR A 116 3.57 28.43 -9.62
N GLU A 117 4.45 27.54 -10.06
CA GLU A 117 5.23 27.67 -11.30
C GLU A 117 4.33 27.61 -12.55
N HIS A 118 3.37 26.67 -12.58
CA HIS A 118 2.41 26.55 -13.68
C HIS A 118 1.58 27.84 -13.85
N ALA A 119 1.20 28.50 -12.75
CA ALA A 119 0.51 29.78 -12.79
C ALA A 119 1.39 30.93 -13.30
N GLY A 120 2.72 30.75 -13.36
CA GLY A 120 3.69 31.81 -13.64
C GLY A 120 3.65 32.90 -12.56
N CYS A 121 3.36 32.55 -11.31
CA CYS A 121 3.26 33.47 -10.20
C CYS A 121 4.66 34.03 -9.87
N LYS A 122 4.75 35.35 -9.61
CA LYS A 122 5.99 36.03 -9.21
C LYS A 122 5.85 36.77 -7.88
N LYS A 123 4.75 36.56 -7.17
CA LYS A 123 4.52 37.18 -5.88
C LYS A 123 5.39 36.54 -4.82
N PRO A 124 5.77 37.24 -3.74
CA PRO A 124 6.51 36.61 -2.64
C PRO A 124 5.80 35.37 -2.14
N MET A 125 6.57 34.33 -1.87
CA MET A 125 6.11 33.05 -1.34
C MET A 125 6.60 32.89 0.11
N GLU A 126 5.68 32.54 0.98
CA GLU A 126 5.93 32.25 2.39
C GLU A 126 5.50 30.79 2.66
N ARG A 127 6.12 30.14 3.63
CA ARG A 127 5.84 28.75 4.02
C ARG A 127 5.29 28.67 5.43
N LEU A 128 4.11 28.08 5.58
CA LEU A 128 3.56 27.63 6.85
C LEU A 128 4.09 26.22 7.13
N TRP A 129 4.85 26.04 8.22
CA TRP A 129 5.40 24.76 8.62
C TRP A 129 4.83 24.34 9.98
N ILE A 130 3.77 23.54 9.97
CA ILE A 130 3.10 23.05 11.19
C ILE A 130 2.78 21.57 11.05
N SER A 131 2.86 20.83 12.15
CA SER A 131 2.54 19.39 12.24
C SER A 131 1.21 19.09 12.96
N SER A 132 0.55 20.13 13.46
CA SER A 132 -0.75 20.05 14.15
C SER A 132 -1.75 21.04 13.55
N MET A 133 -3.03 20.67 13.54
CA MET A 133 -4.15 21.52 13.08
C MET A 133 -4.96 22.11 14.24
N GLU A 134 -4.41 22.09 15.46
CA GLU A 134 -4.99 22.81 16.59
C GLU A 134 -4.92 24.32 16.36
N ASP A 135 -5.95 25.05 16.82
CA ASP A 135 -6.06 26.49 16.61
C ASP A 135 -4.83 27.27 17.09
N ALA A 136 -4.23 26.84 18.19
CA ALA A 136 -3.03 27.46 18.76
C ALA A 136 -1.81 27.29 17.83
N ALA A 137 -1.60 26.08 17.32
CA ALA A 137 -0.50 25.76 16.41
C ALA A 137 -0.65 26.51 15.08
N ILE A 138 -1.87 26.64 14.56
CA ILE A 138 -2.15 27.43 13.35
C ILE A 138 -1.80 28.91 13.58
N ARG A 139 -2.22 29.52 14.69
CA ARG A 139 -1.92 30.94 14.99
C ARG A 139 -0.42 31.19 15.11
N ASP A 140 0.27 30.38 15.91
CA ASP A 140 1.71 30.45 16.08
C ASP A 140 2.45 30.30 14.74
N GLY A 141 2.04 29.31 13.91
CA GLY A 141 2.63 29.11 12.57
C GLY A 141 2.44 30.31 11.63
N PHE A 142 1.29 31.01 11.69
CA PHE A 142 1.07 32.21 10.90
C PHE A 142 1.83 33.46 11.42
N GLU A 143 2.19 33.48 12.70
CA GLU A 143 3.08 34.50 13.27
C GLU A 143 4.56 34.24 12.89
N HIS A 144 4.92 33.00 12.54
CA HIS A 144 6.29 32.52 12.23
C HIS A 144 6.44 31.98 10.82
N LEU A 145 5.77 32.57 9.82
CA LEU A 145 5.93 32.17 8.43
C LEU A 145 7.38 32.31 7.97
N CYS A 146 7.91 31.27 7.33
CA CYS A 146 9.26 31.25 6.78
C CYS A 146 9.28 31.71 5.32
N PRO A 147 10.38 32.30 4.82
CA PRO A 147 10.56 32.55 3.39
C PRO A 147 10.47 31.24 2.59
N GLY A 148 9.75 31.25 1.47
CA GLY A 148 9.64 30.07 0.63
C GLY A 148 10.98 29.57 0.08
N SER A 149 11.95 30.49 -0.13
CA SER A 149 13.31 30.15 -0.59
C SER A 149 14.07 29.20 0.33
N ASP A 150 13.74 29.16 1.62
CA ASP A 150 14.40 28.27 2.58
C ASP A 150 14.10 26.81 2.30
N TYR A 151 13.06 26.53 1.50
CA TYR A 151 12.60 25.20 1.10
C TYR A 151 12.93 24.81 -0.34
N ASP A 152 13.76 25.60 -1.06
CA ASP A 152 14.14 25.31 -2.45
C ASP A 152 14.84 23.95 -2.57
N LYS A 153 15.73 23.61 -1.62
CA LYS A 153 16.41 22.29 -1.61
C LYS A 153 15.46 21.12 -1.33
N LEU A 154 14.44 21.34 -0.52
CA LEU A 154 13.39 20.35 -0.28
C LEU A 154 12.60 20.10 -1.57
N TYR A 155 12.26 21.17 -2.31
CA TYR A 155 11.62 21.06 -3.63
C TYR A 155 12.50 20.35 -4.64
N ASP A 156 13.80 20.70 -4.73
CA ASP A 156 14.77 20.01 -5.59
C ASP A 156 14.77 18.50 -5.33
N ALA A 157 14.84 18.09 -4.06
CA ALA A 157 14.82 16.68 -3.68
C ALA A 157 13.50 15.99 -4.07
N ALA A 158 12.37 16.69 -3.96
CA ALA A 158 11.07 16.16 -4.37
C ALA A 158 10.95 15.95 -5.89
N VAL A 159 11.42 16.92 -6.68
CA VAL A 159 11.50 16.81 -8.15
C VAL A 159 12.43 15.69 -8.57
N CYS A 160 13.60 15.58 -7.94
CA CYS A 160 14.56 14.50 -8.17
C CYS A 160 13.94 13.12 -7.93
N ARG A 161 13.23 12.95 -6.82
CA ARG A 161 12.53 11.69 -6.51
C ARG A 161 11.51 11.33 -7.57
N ALA A 162 10.63 12.28 -7.93
CA ALA A 162 9.60 12.06 -8.94
C ALA A 162 10.22 11.72 -10.32
N GLY A 163 11.26 12.46 -10.73
CA GLY A 163 11.97 12.23 -11.97
C GLY A 163 12.70 10.88 -12.01
N ALA A 164 13.37 10.50 -10.93
CA ALA A 164 14.07 9.22 -10.81
C ALA A 164 13.10 8.03 -10.88
N ASP A 165 11.98 8.09 -10.14
CA ASP A 165 10.94 7.06 -10.18
C ASP A 165 10.32 6.96 -11.59
N TRP A 166 10.14 8.10 -12.29
CA TRP A 166 9.67 8.12 -13.68
C TRP A 166 10.70 7.48 -14.64
N LEU A 167 11.99 7.87 -14.56
CA LEU A 167 13.04 7.36 -15.45
C LEU A 167 13.16 5.83 -15.34
N ILE A 168 13.31 5.30 -14.14
CA ILE A 168 13.46 3.86 -13.93
C ILE A 168 12.15 3.13 -14.23
N GLY A 169 11.02 3.67 -13.75
CA GLY A 169 9.71 3.06 -13.96
C GLY A 169 9.36 2.91 -15.44
N ILE A 170 9.54 3.97 -16.24
CA ILE A 170 9.22 3.97 -17.66
C ILE A 170 10.23 3.12 -18.44
N ASN A 171 11.53 3.36 -18.28
CA ASN A 171 12.55 2.68 -19.07
C ASN A 171 12.60 1.17 -18.79
N ALA A 172 12.62 0.76 -17.52
CA ALA A 172 12.64 -0.65 -17.17
C ALA A 172 11.32 -1.35 -17.57
N THR A 173 10.16 -0.73 -17.34
CA THR A 173 8.87 -1.30 -17.75
C THR A 173 8.84 -1.53 -19.27
N ARG A 174 9.24 -0.54 -20.07
CA ARG A 174 9.23 -0.66 -21.54
C ARG A 174 10.27 -1.66 -22.03
N LEU A 175 11.49 -1.63 -21.48
CA LEU A 175 12.56 -2.53 -21.82
C LEU A 175 12.13 -4.00 -21.65
N PHE A 176 11.80 -4.39 -20.45
CA PHE A 176 11.43 -5.79 -20.16
C PHE A 176 10.13 -6.19 -20.84
N SER A 177 9.17 -5.27 -21.00
CA SER A 177 7.96 -5.56 -21.75
C SER A 177 8.20 -5.81 -23.24
N VAL A 178 9.12 -5.07 -23.84
CA VAL A 178 9.49 -5.25 -25.26
C VAL A 178 10.27 -6.55 -25.45
N LEU A 179 11.25 -6.82 -24.58
CA LEU A 179 12.07 -8.03 -24.64
C LEU A 179 11.23 -9.30 -24.52
N TYR A 180 10.28 -9.33 -23.59
CA TYR A 180 9.49 -10.54 -23.29
C TYR A 180 8.09 -10.55 -23.93
N GLY A 181 7.71 -9.51 -24.68
CA GLY A 181 6.45 -9.46 -25.45
C GLY A 181 5.17 -9.34 -24.62
N VAL A 182 5.27 -9.07 -23.32
CA VAL A 182 4.16 -8.95 -22.37
C VAL A 182 4.36 -7.73 -21.49
N THR A 183 3.28 -7.07 -21.02
CA THR A 183 3.41 -5.92 -20.12
C THR A 183 3.96 -6.36 -18.76
N LEU A 184 5.17 -5.88 -18.44
CA LEU A 184 5.92 -6.13 -17.22
C LEU A 184 6.19 -4.80 -16.52
N ASN A 185 5.33 -4.45 -15.58
CA ASN A 185 5.50 -3.23 -14.80
C ASN A 185 6.66 -3.38 -13.82
N VAL A 186 7.60 -2.47 -13.88
CA VAL A 186 8.79 -2.41 -13.02
C VAL A 186 8.78 -1.10 -12.26
N GLY A 187 9.24 -1.11 -11.02
CA GLY A 187 9.33 0.10 -10.20
C GLY A 187 10.16 -0.14 -8.93
N ARG A 188 10.80 0.92 -8.47
CA ARG A 188 11.75 0.91 -7.34
C ARG A 188 11.19 0.32 -6.04
N VAL A 189 9.91 0.52 -5.74
CA VAL A 189 9.25 -0.05 -4.56
C VAL A 189 8.53 -1.35 -4.90
N MET A 190 7.87 -1.39 -6.07
CA MET A 190 7.04 -2.51 -6.49
C MET A 190 7.85 -3.78 -6.74
N SER A 191 9.00 -3.67 -7.42
CA SER A 191 9.82 -4.84 -7.77
C SER A 191 10.47 -5.50 -6.55
N PRO A 192 11.09 -4.78 -5.60
CA PRO A 192 11.59 -5.38 -4.36
C PRO A 192 10.48 -5.97 -3.48
N THR A 193 9.31 -5.33 -3.44
CA THR A 193 8.15 -5.89 -2.71
C THR A 193 7.71 -7.24 -3.30
N LEU A 194 7.66 -7.33 -4.63
CA LEU A 194 7.37 -8.61 -5.31
C LEU A 194 8.49 -9.64 -5.05
N ALA A 195 9.76 -9.21 -5.00
CA ALA A 195 10.88 -10.09 -4.70
C ALA A 195 10.78 -10.72 -3.31
N LEU A 196 10.33 -9.98 -2.30
CA LEU A 196 10.06 -10.53 -0.95
C LEU A 196 9.02 -11.66 -1.00
N LEU A 197 7.95 -11.49 -1.78
CA LEU A 197 6.91 -12.51 -1.95
C LEU A 197 7.44 -13.75 -2.67
N VAL A 198 8.22 -13.57 -3.74
CA VAL A 198 8.81 -14.66 -4.53
C VAL A 198 9.84 -15.43 -3.70
N GLN A 199 10.68 -14.75 -2.93
CA GLN A 199 11.64 -15.38 -2.04
C GLN A 199 10.94 -16.23 -0.98
N ARG A 200 9.88 -15.69 -0.35
CA ARG A 200 9.07 -16.44 0.63
C ARG A 200 8.44 -17.68 0.04
N GLU A 201 7.93 -17.61 -1.19
CA GLU A 201 7.36 -18.76 -1.88
C GLU A 201 8.43 -19.82 -2.19
N THR A 202 9.62 -19.38 -2.62
CA THR A 202 10.79 -20.26 -2.83
C THR A 202 11.20 -20.97 -1.54
N ASP A 203 11.25 -20.24 -0.41
CA ASP A 203 11.57 -20.81 0.90
C ASP A 203 10.55 -21.85 1.34
N ILE A 204 9.25 -21.62 1.06
CA ILE A 204 8.17 -22.56 1.36
C ILE A 204 8.31 -23.81 0.51
N GLN A 205 8.57 -23.68 -0.79
CA GLN A 205 8.69 -24.81 -1.72
C GLN A 205 9.97 -25.63 -1.48
N ALA A 206 11.07 -24.98 -1.11
CA ALA A 206 12.33 -25.65 -0.78
C ALA A 206 12.32 -26.32 0.60
N PHE A 207 11.31 -25.99 1.44
CA PHE A 207 11.29 -26.48 2.81
C PHE A 207 11.01 -27.98 2.88
N THR A 208 11.89 -28.67 3.60
CA THR A 208 11.71 -30.10 3.92
C THR A 208 11.35 -30.25 5.38
N SER A 209 10.14 -30.78 5.64
CA SER A 209 9.68 -31.02 6.99
C SER A 209 10.49 -32.11 7.66
N LYS A 210 11.04 -31.82 8.84
CA LYS A 210 11.80 -32.78 9.67
C LYS A 210 10.99 -33.10 10.92
N PRO A 211 10.86 -34.42 11.28
CA PRO A 211 10.24 -34.79 12.54
C PRO A 211 11.14 -34.35 13.71
N PHE A 212 10.52 -34.08 14.84
CA PHE A 212 11.19 -33.91 16.11
C PHE A 212 10.39 -34.53 17.25
N TYR A 213 11.07 -34.85 18.33
CA TYR A 213 10.54 -35.56 19.48
C TYR A 213 10.94 -34.81 20.75
N VAL A 214 9.98 -34.52 21.62
CA VAL A 214 10.23 -33.84 22.90
C VAL A 214 9.77 -34.78 24.00
N PRO A 215 10.70 -35.32 24.81
CA PRO A 215 10.33 -36.06 26.03
C PRO A 215 9.64 -35.10 27.00
N GLU A 216 8.58 -35.54 27.62
CA GLU A 216 7.81 -34.74 28.59
C GLU A 216 7.52 -35.57 29.83
N ILE A 217 7.58 -34.96 30.99
CA ILE A 217 7.14 -35.53 32.24
C ILE A 217 5.98 -34.73 32.82
N THR A 218 4.98 -35.42 33.32
CA THR A 218 3.84 -34.81 34.01
C THR A 218 3.91 -35.20 35.48
N CYS A 219 3.94 -34.18 36.33
CA CYS A 219 4.02 -34.35 37.79
C CYS A 219 3.25 -33.21 38.49
N GLY A 220 2.57 -33.50 39.59
CA GLY A 220 1.88 -32.48 40.36
C GLY A 220 0.89 -31.59 39.61
N GLY A 221 0.31 -32.08 38.49
CA GLY A 221 -0.67 -31.33 37.70
C GLY A 221 -0.07 -30.40 36.61
N PHE A 222 1.25 -30.40 36.40
CA PHE A 222 1.91 -29.65 35.36
C PHE A 222 2.83 -30.56 34.48
N THR A 223 3.20 -30.08 33.32
CA THR A 223 4.10 -30.78 32.40
C THR A 223 5.43 -30.04 32.29
N ALA A 224 6.54 -30.78 32.38
CA ALA A 224 7.89 -30.28 32.10
C ALA A 224 8.41 -30.95 30.82
N SER A 225 9.02 -30.17 29.91
CA SER A 225 9.54 -30.65 28.64
C SER A 225 11.06 -30.77 28.68
N GLY A 226 11.56 -31.86 28.13
CA GLY A 226 12.97 -32.07 27.87
C GLY A 226 13.45 -31.37 26.60
N GLU A 227 14.69 -31.66 26.21
CA GLU A 227 15.28 -31.12 24.98
C GLU A 227 14.60 -31.69 23.73
N LYS A 228 14.55 -30.85 22.68
CA LYS A 228 14.01 -31.23 21.38
C LYS A 228 15.00 -32.12 20.63
N LEU A 229 14.65 -33.35 20.39
CA LEU A 229 15.49 -34.39 19.78
C LEU A 229 15.07 -34.66 18.32
N SER A 230 16.03 -35.05 17.49
CA SER A 230 15.77 -35.50 16.11
C SER A 230 15.51 -37.02 16.04
N GLY A 231 15.96 -37.79 17.03
CA GLY A 231 15.87 -39.23 17.10
C GLY A 231 14.70 -39.74 17.94
N LYS A 232 13.78 -40.50 17.34
CA LYS A 232 12.65 -41.12 18.06
C LYS A 232 13.11 -42.08 19.15
N ASN A 233 14.11 -42.93 18.83
CA ASN A 233 14.61 -43.94 19.74
C ASN A 233 15.23 -43.37 21.01
N GLU A 234 15.90 -42.22 20.88
CA GLU A 234 16.50 -41.48 21.99
C GLU A 234 15.42 -40.91 22.91
N ALA A 235 14.41 -40.25 22.34
CA ALA A 235 13.27 -39.73 23.10
C ALA A 235 12.49 -40.83 23.83
N GLU A 236 12.28 -41.96 23.16
CA GLU A 236 11.62 -43.13 23.74
C GLU A 236 12.45 -43.82 24.84
N LYS A 237 13.79 -43.77 24.75
CA LYS A 237 14.67 -44.20 25.83
C LYS A 237 14.48 -43.33 27.07
N ILE A 238 14.55 -41.99 26.93
CA ILE A 238 14.34 -41.04 28.03
C ILE A 238 12.96 -41.27 28.65
N ARG A 239 11.91 -41.42 27.82
CA ARG A 239 10.57 -41.72 28.33
C ARG A 239 10.55 -42.98 29.19
N ARG A 240 11.12 -44.07 28.74
CA ARG A 240 11.15 -45.34 29.50
C ARG A 240 11.97 -45.24 30.79
N ASP A 241 13.07 -44.48 30.73
CA ASP A 241 13.95 -44.29 31.91
C ASP A 241 13.28 -43.45 32.98
N CYS A 242 12.36 -42.55 32.61
CA CYS A 242 11.68 -41.61 33.53
C CYS A 242 10.27 -42.06 33.92
N ASP A 243 9.58 -42.89 33.13
CA ASP A 243 8.20 -43.27 33.39
C ASP A 243 8.06 -44.06 34.71
N GLY A 244 7.17 -43.61 35.62
CA GLY A 244 6.98 -44.19 36.91
C GLY A 244 8.13 -43.94 37.91
N GLN A 245 9.08 -43.04 37.58
CA GLN A 245 10.22 -42.69 38.44
C GLN A 245 9.97 -41.37 39.16
N GLY A 246 10.82 -41.08 40.16
CA GLY A 246 10.80 -39.78 40.84
C GLY A 246 11.48 -38.68 40.05
N ALA A 247 11.03 -37.47 40.22
CA ALA A 247 11.68 -36.26 39.69
C ALA A 247 12.03 -35.25 40.83
N LEU A 248 13.24 -34.70 40.74
CA LEU A 248 13.77 -33.74 41.71
C LEU A 248 13.76 -32.35 41.08
N VAL A 249 13.21 -31.36 41.75
CA VAL A 249 13.33 -29.94 41.36
C VAL A 249 14.74 -29.46 41.70
N LEU A 250 15.55 -29.21 40.65
CA LEU A 250 16.93 -28.74 40.80
C LEU A 250 17.01 -27.25 41.04
N SER A 251 16.17 -26.47 40.37
CA SER A 251 16.13 -25.01 40.53
C SER A 251 14.76 -24.43 40.19
N VAL A 252 14.42 -23.32 40.86
CA VAL A 252 13.22 -22.53 40.59
C VAL A 252 13.63 -21.07 40.46
N GLU A 253 13.67 -20.57 39.24
CA GLU A 253 13.93 -19.17 38.94
C GLU A 253 12.61 -18.40 38.77
N LYS A 254 12.49 -17.30 39.50
CA LYS A 254 11.35 -16.37 39.43
C LYS A 254 11.81 -15.00 38.95
N GLN A 255 11.21 -14.49 37.90
CA GLN A 255 11.56 -13.20 37.32
C GLN A 255 10.30 -12.38 37.06
N VAL A 256 10.22 -11.20 37.64
CA VAL A 256 9.16 -10.24 37.32
C VAL A 256 9.51 -9.59 35.98
N LYS A 257 8.66 -9.80 34.99
CA LYS A 257 8.76 -9.19 33.65
C LYS A 257 7.72 -8.10 33.47
N THR A 258 8.14 -7.03 32.83
CA THR A 258 7.29 -5.88 32.49
C THR A 258 7.20 -5.73 31.00
N VAL A 259 5.98 -5.76 30.44
CA VAL A 259 5.71 -5.48 29.03
C VAL A 259 5.07 -4.11 28.93
N GLN A 260 5.79 -3.21 28.28
CA GLN A 260 5.34 -1.84 28.12
C GLN A 260 4.09 -1.77 27.24
N PRO A 261 3.20 -0.78 27.45
CA PRO A 261 2.09 -0.52 26.55
C PRO A 261 2.54 -0.28 25.11
N PRO A 262 1.71 -0.62 24.09
CA PRO A 262 2.02 -0.33 22.71
C PRO A 262 2.07 1.19 22.48
N ARG A 263 2.74 1.61 21.40
CA ARG A 263 2.68 2.99 20.93
C ARG A 263 1.35 3.28 20.23
N LEU A 264 1.06 4.53 19.97
CA LEU A 264 -0.06 4.94 19.16
C LEU A 264 0.09 4.41 17.71
N TYR A 265 -0.95 4.56 16.91
CA TYR A 265 -0.89 4.15 15.50
C TYR A 265 -0.25 5.20 14.61
N ASP A 266 0.71 4.78 13.80
CA ASP A 266 0.94 5.29 12.47
C ASP A 266 0.04 4.56 11.46
N LEU A 267 0.06 4.96 10.19
CA LEU A 267 -0.78 4.32 9.16
C LEU A 267 -0.40 2.84 8.97
N THR A 268 0.88 2.51 8.94
CA THR A 268 1.34 1.14 8.68
C THR A 268 0.91 0.19 9.79
N THR A 269 1.12 0.56 11.04
CA THR A 269 0.72 -0.27 12.19
C THR A 269 -0.80 -0.42 12.28
N LEU A 270 -1.57 0.63 11.95
CA LEU A 270 -3.02 0.54 11.85
C LEU A 270 -3.47 -0.43 10.76
N GLN A 271 -2.90 -0.34 9.56
CA GLN A 271 -3.19 -1.24 8.44
C GLN A 271 -2.87 -2.70 8.79
N ARG A 272 -1.72 -2.93 9.41
CA ARG A 272 -1.30 -4.26 9.87
C ARG A 272 -2.29 -4.86 10.86
N GLU A 273 -2.71 -4.10 11.84
CA GLU A 273 -3.62 -4.58 12.87
C GLU A 273 -5.03 -4.79 12.33
N CYS A 274 -5.54 -3.90 11.49
CA CYS A 274 -6.81 -4.09 10.78
C CYS A 274 -6.81 -5.35 9.91
N ASN A 275 -5.70 -5.65 9.22
CA ASN A 275 -5.58 -6.89 8.45
C ASN A 275 -5.59 -8.12 9.37
N ARG A 276 -4.87 -8.06 10.50
CA ARG A 276 -4.80 -9.15 11.47
C ARG A 276 -6.17 -9.46 12.09
N ILE A 277 -6.87 -8.42 12.56
CA ILE A 277 -8.14 -8.56 13.29
C ILE A 277 -9.30 -8.78 12.32
N TYR A 278 -9.53 -7.84 11.41
CA TYR A 278 -10.72 -7.81 10.55
C TYR A 278 -10.50 -8.44 9.17
N GLY A 279 -9.26 -8.62 8.75
CA GLY A 279 -8.93 -9.07 7.39
C GLY A 279 -9.06 -7.99 6.33
N TYR A 280 -9.14 -6.72 6.72
CA TYR A 280 -9.15 -5.61 5.78
C TYR A 280 -7.83 -5.50 5.05
N THR A 281 -7.88 -5.11 3.78
CA THR A 281 -6.66 -4.78 3.05
C THR A 281 -6.09 -3.44 3.54
N ALA A 282 -4.82 -3.20 3.26
CA ALA A 282 -4.18 -1.92 3.57
C ALA A 282 -4.91 -0.74 2.90
N GLN A 283 -5.41 -0.94 1.67
CA GLN A 283 -6.18 0.07 0.96
C GLN A 283 -7.55 0.31 1.62
N GLN A 284 -8.28 -0.74 1.98
CA GLN A 284 -9.56 -0.59 2.69
C GLN A 284 -9.39 0.15 4.02
N THR A 285 -8.34 -0.18 4.79
CA THR A 285 -8.04 0.51 6.04
C THR A 285 -7.76 2.00 5.80
N LEU A 286 -6.96 2.32 4.77
CA LEU A 286 -6.69 3.70 4.40
C LEU A 286 -7.98 4.44 3.99
N ASP A 287 -8.84 3.82 3.19
CA ASP A 287 -10.09 4.42 2.75
C ASP A 287 -11.03 4.70 3.94
N TYR A 288 -11.13 3.78 4.90
CA TYR A 288 -11.94 3.96 6.11
C TYR A 288 -11.39 5.07 7.02
N VAL A 289 -10.10 5.08 7.30
CA VAL A 289 -9.53 6.11 8.17
C VAL A 289 -9.50 7.48 7.48
N GLN A 290 -9.36 7.54 6.15
CA GLN A 290 -9.49 8.77 5.38
C GLN A 290 -10.92 9.33 5.48
N SER A 291 -11.94 8.47 5.36
CA SER A 291 -13.34 8.88 5.56
C SER A 291 -13.61 9.38 6.97
N LEU A 292 -13.05 8.73 7.99
CA LEU A 292 -13.13 9.17 9.39
C LEU A 292 -12.49 10.55 9.59
N TYR A 293 -11.32 10.77 8.99
CA TYR A 293 -10.65 12.08 9.00
C TYR A 293 -11.52 13.18 8.36
N GLU A 294 -12.11 12.90 7.19
CA GLU A 294 -13.00 13.85 6.51
C GLU A 294 -14.28 14.16 7.31
N LYS A 295 -14.76 13.20 8.10
CA LYS A 295 -15.84 13.36 9.08
C LYS A 295 -15.37 14.01 10.38
N LYS A 296 -14.09 14.34 10.51
CA LYS A 296 -13.46 14.88 11.72
C LYS A 296 -13.50 13.95 12.94
N LEU A 297 -13.56 12.63 12.73
CA LEU A 297 -13.62 11.62 13.79
C LEU A 297 -12.26 11.01 14.12
N ALA A 298 -11.29 11.12 13.23
CA ALA A 298 -9.90 10.71 13.44
C ALA A 298 -8.95 11.81 12.96
N THR A 299 -7.73 11.82 13.49
CA THR A 299 -6.65 12.70 13.01
C THR A 299 -6.13 12.25 11.64
N TYR A 300 -5.22 13.01 11.05
CA TYR A 300 -4.73 12.77 9.69
C TYR A 300 -4.11 11.37 9.54
N PRO A 301 -4.55 10.56 8.55
CA PRO A 301 -4.19 9.15 8.51
C PRO A 301 -2.79 8.85 7.92
N ARG A 302 -2.24 9.73 7.09
CA ARG A 302 -0.98 9.45 6.38
C ARG A 302 0.22 9.94 7.18
N THR A 303 0.42 9.36 8.35
CA THR A 303 1.52 9.66 9.25
C THR A 303 2.41 8.44 9.45
N ASP A 304 3.68 8.66 9.69
CA ASP A 304 4.68 7.69 10.13
C ASP A 304 5.00 7.83 11.62
N SER A 305 4.46 8.85 12.30
CA SER A 305 4.65 9.05 13.73
C SER A 305 3.70 8.22 14.58
N GLN A 306 4.21 7.73 15.69
CA GLN A 306 3.47 7.02 16.74
C GLN A 306 3.36 7.85 18.04
N TYR A 307 3.63 9.17 17.94
CA TYR A 307 3.64 10.12 19.03
C TYR A 307 2.76 11.32 18.75
N LEU A 308 2.35 12.00 19.81
CA LEU A 308 1.65 13.28 19.77
C LEU A 308 2.65 14.42 20.01
N THR A 309 2.29 15.61 19.58
CA THR A 309 2.95 16.87 19.94
C THR A 309 2.48 17.34 21.31
N GLU A 310 3.23 18.23 21.96
CA GLU A 310 2.97 18.74 23.32
C GLU A 310 1.64 19.49 23.41
N ASP A 311 1.23 20.20 22.37
CA ASP A 311 -0.06 20.92 22.29
C ASP A 311 -1.27 19.96 22.32
N MET A 312 -1.08 18.70 21.92
CA MET A 312 -2.14 17.68 21.93
C MET A 312 -2.37 17.03 23.30
N GLN A 313 -1.54 17.29 24.33
CA GLN A 313 -1.63 16.63 25.64
C GLN A 313 -2.99 16.82 26.31
N ALA A 314 -3.50 18.04 26.34
CA ALA A 314 -4.78 18.34 26.99
C ALA A 314 -5.95 17.68 26.27
N THR A 315 -5.94 17.69 24.94
CA THR A 315 -6.93 17.03 24.09
C THR A 315 -6.92 15.53 24.30
N ALA A 316 -5.72 14.91 24.27
CA ALA A 316 -5.57 13.47 24.50
C ALA A 316 -6.03 13.05 25.92
N ALA A 317 -5.70 13.82 26.95
CA ALA A 317 -6.14 13.57 28.31
C ALA A 317 -7.66 13.58 28.46
N SER A 318 -8.32 14.59 27.90
CA SER A 318 -9.78 14.71 27.90
C SER A 318 -10.44 13.54 27.17
N LEU A 319 -9.89 13.18 26.02
CA LEU A 319 -10.38 12.08 25.20
C LEU A 319 -10.23 10.73 25.91
N VAL A 320 -9.09 10.46 26.54
CA VAL A 320 -8.87 9.23 27.33
C VAL A 320 -9.88 9.10 28.46
N LEU A 321 -10.19 10.19 29.17
CA LEU A 321 -11.19 10.19 30.24
C LEU A 321 -12.58 9.85 29.69
N TRP A 322 -12.98 10.48 28.60
CA TRP A 322 -14.27 10.19 27.96
C TRP A 322 -14.36 8.75 27.47
N LEU A 323 -13.32 8.23 26.80
CA LEU A 323 -13.28 6.85 26.28
C LEU A 323 -13.37 5.80 27.41
N ARG A 324 -12.77 6.08 28.56
CA ARG A 324 -12.85 5.19 29.76
C ARG A 324 -14.28 5.02 30.25
N GLU A 325 -15.09 6.08 30.20
CA GLU A 325 -16.46 6.05 30.69
C GLU A 325 -17.45 5.47 29.68
N HIS A 326 -17.23 5.74 28.38
CA HIS A 326 -18.24 5.50 27.35
C HIS A 326 -17.97 4.28 26.47
N MET A 327 -16.72 3.79 26.41
CA MET A 327 -16.41 2.60 25.61
C MET A 327 -16.49 1.32 26.43
N PRO A 328 -17.02 0.21 25.89
CA PRO A 328 -17.13 -1.06 26.62
C PRO A 328 -15.80 -1.58 27.17
N PHE A 329 -14.72 -1.36 26.45
CA PHE A 329 -13.35 -1.72 26.83
C PHE A 329 -12.65 -0.67 27.71
N GLY A 330 -13.28 0.46 27.97
CA GLY A 330 -12.71 1.55 28.77
C GLY A 330 -12.38 1.16 30.19
N LYS A 331 -13.15 0.23 30.77
CA LYS A 331 -12.92 -0.31 32.12
C LYS A 331 -11.57 -0.99 32.28
N GLY A 332 -10.97 -1.47 31.18
CA GLY A 332 -9.64 -2.08 31.18
C GLY A 332 -8.49 -1.09 31.41
N CYS A 333 -8.73 0.21 31.24
CA CYS A 333 -7.74 1.26 31.50
C CYS A 333 -7.78 1.68 32.97
N ALA A 334 -7.26 0.84 33.88
CA ALA A 334 -7.17 1.15 35.28
C ALA A 334 -6.02 2.14 35.60
N GLY A 335 -6.17 2.87 36.73
CA GLY A 335 -5.16 3.81 37.22
C GLY A 335 -5.16 5.17 36.49
N LYS A 336 -4.10 5.97 36.72
CA LYS A 336 -3.91 7.28 36.06
C LYS A 336 -3.35 7.04 34.66
N PRO A 337 -3.96 7.58 33.62
CA PRO A 337 -3.38 7.54 32.27
C PRO A 337 -2.05 8.27 32.20
N ASP A 338 -1.10 7.70 31.48
CA ASP A 338 0.23 8.28 31.24
C ASP A 338 0.24 8.91 29.83
N ILE A 339 -0.12 10.19 29.75
CA ILE A 339 -0.16 10.95 28.49
C ILE A 339 1.25 11.33 28.04
N ASP A 340 2.16 11.62 28.97
CA ASP A 340 3.53 12.02 28.66
C ASP A 340 4.27 10.93 27.88
N ARG A 341 3.93 9.66 28.13
CA ARG A 341 4.49 8.50 27.43
C ARG A 341 4.21 8.51 25.90
N VAL A 342 3.09 9.05 25.48
CA VAL A 342 2.68 9.10 24.08
C VAL A 342 2.95 10.46 23.43
N THR A 343 3.55 11.39 24.19
CA THR A 343 3.86 12.76 23.76
C THR A 343 5.37 12.91 23.61
N ASP A 344 5.82 13.23 22.40
CA ASP A 344 7.23 13.53 22.09
C ASP A 344 7.28 14.21 20.71
N GLY A 345 7.22 15.55 20.71
CA GLY A 345 7.20 16.34 19.46
C GLY A 345 8.47 16.15 18.62
N SER A 346 9.60 15.77 19.24
CA SER A 346 10.84 15.49 18.49
C SER A 346 10.74 14.25 17.59
N LYS A 347 9.74 13.39 17.82
CA LYS A 347 9.44 12.18 17.02
C LYS A 347 8.24 12.34 16.10
N VAL A 348 7.75 13.55 15.96
CA VAL A 348 6.71 13.92 15.01
C VAL A 348 7.39 14.64 13.85
N THR A 349 7.27 14.09 12.65
CA THR A 349 7.80 14.67 11.41
C THR A 349 6.78 15.64 10.80
N ASP A 350 5.93 15.13 9.92
CA ASP A 350 4.93 15.92 9.21
C ASP A 350 3.60 15.98 9.99
N HIS A 351 3.19 14.85 10.58
CA HIS A 351 1.94 14.70 11.32
C HIS A 351 2.12 13.79 12.53
N HIS A 352 1.40 14.10 13.60
CA HIS A 352 1.35 13.25 14.80
C HIS A 352 0.56 11.95 14.56
N ALA A 353 0.59 11.04 15.52
CA ALA A 353 -0.07 9.74 15.49
C ALA A 353 -1.58 9.83 15.23
N ILE A 354 -2.16 8.72 14.75
CA ILE A 354 -3.59 8.58 14.50
C ILE A 354 -4.31 8.32 15.84
N ILE A 355 -5.17 9.26 16.23
CA ILE A 355 -6.06 9.15 17.39
C ILE A 355 -7.50 9.57 17.01
N PRO A 356 -8.53 9.20 17.80
CA PRO A 356 -9.84 9.78 17.63
C PRO A 356 -9.80 11.27 17.93
N THR A 357 -10.77 12.03 17.42
CA THR A 357 -10.97 13.43 17.81
C THR A 357 -12.05 13.54 18.91
N VAL A 358 -12.20 14.72 19.49
CA VAL A 358 -13.25 14.99 20.48
C VAL A 358 -14.67 14.87 19.89
N GLU A 359 -14.82 14.89 18.58
CA GLU A 359 -16.12 14.73 17.90
C GLU A 359 -16.70 13.31 18.07
N ILE A 360 -15.89 12.32 18.47
CA ILE A 360 -16.37 10.97 18.81
C ILE A 360 -17.43 11.03 19.93
N ALA A 361 -17.32 11.98 20.84
CA ALA A 361 -18.26 12.15 21.96
C ALA A 361 -19.66 12.64 21.53
N ARG A 362 -19.77 13.19 20.32
CA ARG A 362 -21.01 13.74 19.77
C ARG A 362 -21.60 12.87 18.66
N THR A 363 -20.94 11.77 18.33
CA THR A 363 -21.30 10.92 17.19
C THR A 363 -21.92 9.63 17.65
N ASP A 364 -23.07 9.27 17.09
CA ASP A 364 -23.62 7.93 17.24
C ASP A 364 -22.81 6.94 16.37
N LEU A 365 -21.97 6.15 17.01
CA LEU A 365 -21.12 5.18 16.33
C LEU A 365 -21.94 4.09 15.60
N SER A 366 -23.18 3.87 15.96
CA SER A 366 -24.05 2.88 15.32
C SER A 366 -24.47 3.30 13.90
N GLU A 367 -24.47 4.59 13.60
CA GLU A 367 -24.77 5.14 12.28
C GLU A 367 -23.60 5.06 11.30
N LEU A 368 -22.37 4.81 11.78
CA LEU A 368 -21.21 4.66 10.93
C LEU A 368 -21.25 3.34 10.15
N PRO A 369 -20.78 3.33 8.90
CA PRO A 369 -20.48 2.09 8.18
C PRO A 369 -19.62 1.16 9.02
N SER A 370 -19.86 -0.15 8.94
CA SER A 370 -19.17 -1.13 9.81
C SER A 370 -17.66 -1.01 9.79
N GLY A 371 -17.06 -0.89 8.59
CA GLY A 371 -15.60 -0.77 8.46
C GLY A 371 -15.03 0.50 9.10
N GLU A 372 -15.73 1.64 8.98
CA GLU A 372 -15.33 2.88 9.64
C GLU A 372 -15.44 2.77 11.17
N ARG A 373 -16.56 2.19 11.65
CA ARG A 373 -16.76 1.95 13.08
C ARG A 373 -15.70 1.03 13.66
N ASP A 374 -15.37 -0.06 12.97
CA ASP A 374 -14.35 -1.02 13.39
C ASP A 374 -12.98 -0.34 13.51
N VAL A 375 -12.59 0.47 12.51
CA VAL A 375 -11.32 1.20 12.53
C VAL A 375 -11.30 2.27 13.63
N LEU A 376 -12.37 3.04 13.80
CA LEU A 376 -12.44 4.08 14.83
C LEU A 376 -12.38 3.49 16.24
N THR A 377 -13.08 2.39 16.49
CA THR A 377 -13.05 1.73 17.80
C THR A 377 -11.71 1.08 18.08
N LEU A 378 -11.02 0.57 17.07
CA LEU A 378 -9.66 0.07 17.20
C LEU A 378 -8.67 1.19 17.56
N ILE A 379 -8.78 2.35 16.90
CA ILE A 379 -7.95 3.53 17.21
C ILE A 379 -8.22 4.00 18.65
N ALA A 380 -9.48 4.02 19.09
CA ALA A 380 -9.86 4.37 20.45
C ALA A 380 -9.29 3.38 21.49
N ALA A 381 -9.39 2.07 21.21
CA ALA A 381 -8.81 1.04 22.08
C ALA A 381 -7.28 1.16 22.17
N ARG A 382 -6.61 1.53 21.06
CA ARG A 382 -5.16 1.76 21.05
C ARG A 382 -4.77 2.97 21.88
N LEU A 383 -5.50 4.08 21.84
CA LEU A 383 -5.23 5.25 22.66
C LEU A 383 -5.32 4.90 24.17
N LEU A 384 -6.36 4.16 24.57
CA LEU A 384 -6.49 3.68 25.93
C LEU A 384 -5.37 2.72 26.33
N SER A 385 -5.01 1.77 25.46
CA SER A 385 -3.92 0.82 25.71
C SER A 385 -2.58 1.53 25.83
N ALA A 386 -2.29 2.48 24.95
CA ALA A 386 -1.02 3.21 24.90
C ALA A 386 -0.79 4.09 26.14
N THR A 387 -1.85 4.59 26.77
CA THR A 387 -1.80 5.43 27.97
C THR A 387 -2.03 4.66 29.27
N ALA A 388 -2.32 3.34 29.18
CA ALA A 388 -2.54 2.50 30.34
C ALA A 388 -1.22 2.08 31.01
N GLN A 389 -1.34 1.46 32.18
CA GLN A 389 -0.20 0.90 32.91
C GLN A 389 0.42 -0.30 32.18
N ALA A 390 1.70 -0.55 32.42
CA ALA A 390 2.40 -1.70 31.87
C ALA A 390 1.80 -3.03 32.38
N HIS A 391 1.85 -4.05 31.53
CA HIS A 391 1.54 -5.42 31.91
C HIS A 391 2.72 -6.02 32.68
N ARG A 392 2.47 -6.55 33.89
CA ARG A 392 3.49 -7.16 34.75
C ARG A 392 3.10 -8.58 35.10
N PHE A 393 4.05 -9.48 35.01
CA PHE A 393 3.86 -10.88 35.37
C PHE A 393 5.13 -11.48 35.95
N GLU A 394 4.98 -12.46 36.85
CA GLU A 394 6.06 -13.29 37.31
C GLU A 394 6.21 -14.49 36.34
N ALA A 395 7.34 -14.58 35.69
CA ALA A 395 7.72 -15.77 34.92
C ALA A 395 8.46 -16.72 35.87
N VAL A 396 8.01 -17.96 35.93
CA VAL A 396 8.62 -19.04 36.72
C VAL A 396 9.22 -20.05 35.76
N THR A 397 10.50 -20.38 35.96
CA THR A 397 11.17 -21.47 35.22
C THR A 397 11.69 -22.44 36.28
N ALA A 398 11.19 -23.68 36.23
CA ALA A 398 11.66 -24.74 37.07
C ALA A 398 12.40 -25.79 36.26
N VAL A 399 13.57 -26.20 36.72
CA VAL A 399 14.34 -27.29 36.12
C VAL A 399 14.23 -28.53 37.05
N LEU A 400 13.83 -29.63 36.41
CA LEU A 400 13.66 -30.91 37.12
C LEU A 400 14.64 -31.94 36.55
N ASP A 401 15.19 -32.76 37.39
CA ASP A 401 15.93 -33.95 37.02
C ASP A 401 15.09 -35.21 37.21
N CYS A 402 15.08 -36.07 36.22
CA CYS A 402 14.52 -37.40 36.33
C CYS A 402 15.51 -38.40 35.69
N ARG A 403 16.16 -39.21 36.59
CA ARG A 403 17.15 -40.19 36.18
C ARG A 403 18.29 -39.62 35.32
N GLY A 404 18.79 -38.43 35.64
CA GLY A 404 19.86 -37.76 34.91
C GLY A 404 19.41 -37.06 33.64
N ASN A 405 18.10 -36.99 33.36
CA ASN A 405 17.54 -36.26 32.23
C ASN A 405 16.90 -34.95 32.77
N SER A 406 17.24 -33.85 32.12
CA SER A 406 16.76 -32.49 32.53
C SER A 406 15.45 -32.17 31.83
N PHE A 407 14.48 -31.64 32.56
CA PHE A 407 13.18 -31.16 32.09
C PHE A 407 12.93 -29.75 32.61
N THR A 408 12.35 -28.91 31.73
CA THR A 408 12.02 -27.53 32.06
C THR A 408 10.52 -27.34 32.10
N ALA A 409 9.98 -26.81 33.20
CA ALA A 409 8.61 -26.31 33.26
C ALA A 409 8.63 -24.77 33.27
N LYS A 410 7.75 -24.16 32.53
CA LYS A 410 7.57 -22.69 32.48
C LYS A 410 6.15 -22.34 32.86
N GLY A 411 6.04 -21.35 33.71
CA GLY A 411 4.75 -20.79 34.12
C GLY A 411 4.76 -19.28 34.16
N LYS A 412 3.57 -18.71 34.19
CA LYS A 412 3.35 -17.28 34.20
C LYS A 412 2.21 -16.97 35.16
N THR A 413 2.43 -16.02 36.08
CA THR A 413 1.41 -15.49 36.97
C THR A 413 1.27 -13.99 36.73
N VAL A 414 0.09 -13.53 36.29
CA VAL A 414 -0.17 -12.12 36.05
C VAL A 414 -0.25 -11.39 37.38
N LEU A 415 0.62 -10.39 37.58
CA LEU A 415 0.65 -9.51 38.74
C LEU A 415 -0.20 -8.25 38.50
N GLN A 416 -0.21 -7.77 37.24
CA GLN A 416 -0.93 -6.59 36.81
C GLN A 416 -1.28 -6.75 35.35
N ALA A 417 -2.57 -6.80 35.00
CA ALA A 417 -3.05 -6.93 33.62
C ALA A 417 -2.62 -5.73 32.75
N GLY A 418 -2.73 -4.52 33.31
CA GLY A 418 -2.33 -3.29 32.63
C GLY A 418 -3.05 -3.12 31.30
N TRP A 419 -2.35 -2.63 30.29
CA TRP A 419 -2.91 -2.36 28.97
C TRP A 419 -3.50 -3.59 28.26
N LYS A 420 -3.06 -4.79 28.60
CA LYS A 420 -3.63 -6.03 28.03
C LYS A 420 -5.11 -6.24 28.38
N GLU A 421 -5.56 -5.68 29.51
CA GLU A 421 -6.97 -5.74 29.89
C GLU A 421 -7.86 -4.95 28.92
N VAL A 422 -7.37 -3.79 28.43
CA VAL A 422 -8.08 -3.02 27.40
C VAL A 422 -8.23 -3.84 26.11
N GLU A 423 -7.13 -4.47 25.65
CA GLU A 423 -7.15 -5.31 24.47
C GLU A 423 -8.05 -6.54 24.64
N HIS A 424 -8.01 -7.18 25.79
CA HIS A 424 -8.85 -8.33 26.09
C HIS A 424 -10.33 -7.96 26.04
N LEU A 425 -10.74 -6.90 26.71
CA LEU A 425 -12.13 -6.43 26.72
C LEU A 425 -12.57 -5.97 25.31
N TYR A 426 -11.68 -5.35 24.56
CA TYR A 426 -11.95 -5.00 23.15
C TYR A 426 -12.24 -6.24 22.30
N ARG A 427 -11.40 -7.27 22.38
CA ARG A 427 -11.55 -8.51 21.63
C ARG A 427 -12.76 -9.34 22.06
N MET A 428 -13.16 -9.30 23.32
CA MET A 428 -14.39 -9.96 23.79
C MET A 428 -15.64 -9.48 23.05
N GLY A 429 -15.60 -8.30 22.45
CA GLY A 429 -16.68 -7.79 21.58
C GLY A 429 -16.82 -8.55 20.25
N PHE A 430 -15.87 -9.39 19.85
CA PHE A 430 -15.94 -10.16 18.59
C PHE A 430 -16.61 -11.52 18.80
N LYS A 431 -17.56 -11.87 17.91
CA LYS A 431 -18.33 -13.13 17.98
C LYS A 431 -17.48 -14.40 17.89
N GLU A 432 -16.29 -14.33 17.26
CA GLU A 432 -15.39 -15.46 17.03
C GLU A 432 -14.17 -15.48 17.94
N PHE A 433 -14.08 -14.55 18.89
CA PHE A 433 -12.94 -14.48 19.79
C PHE A 433 -12.96 -15.65 20.78
N LYS A 434 -11.89 -16.43 20.76
CA LYS A 434 -11.60 -17.47 21.78
C LYS A 434 -10.43 -16.99 22.62
N PRO A 435 -10.55 -16.93 23.93
CA PRO A 435 -9.47 -16.50 24.82
C PRO A 435 -8.17 -17.30 24.63
N GLU A 436 -8.28 -18.55 24.15
CA GLU A 436 -7.16 -19.45 23.87
C GLU A 436 -6.32 -19.04 22.64
N ASP A 437 -6.86 -18.17 21.76
CA ASP A 437 -6.16 -17.69 20.57
C ASP A 437 -5.10 -16.62 20.86
N ASP A 438 -5.02 -16.11 22.07
CA ASP A 438 -4.04 -15.07 22.46
C ASP A 438 -2.58 -15.59 22.59
N GLY A 439 -2.35 -16.87 22.40
CA GLY A 439 -1.00 -17.49 22.39
C GLY A 439 -0.27 -17.45 23.75
N ASP A 440 -0.84 -16.81 24.73
CA ASP A 440 -0.38 -16.64 26.08
C ASP A 440 -1.15 -17.67 26.96
N THR A 441 -0.90 -18.96 26.72
CA THR A 441 -1.37 -19.96 27.69
C THR A 441 -0.67 -19.68 29.00
N ASP A 442 -1.35 -18.95 29.87
CA ASP A 442 -0.97 -18.72 31.26
C ASP A 442 -1.07 -20.08 31.99
N ALA A 443 -0.16 -21.00 31.67
CA ALA A 443 0.02 -22.20 32.50
C ALA A 443 0.58 -21.73 33.83
N SER A 444 -0.31 -21.58 34.79
CA SER A 444 0.11 -21.34 36.18
C SER A 444 0.79 -22.59 36.69
N LEU A 445 2.06 -22.48 37.07
CA LEU A 445 2.72 -23.56 37.80
C LEU A 445 2.29 -23.51 39.28
N PRO A 446 2.15 -24.68 39.94
CA PRO A 446 2.00 -24.73 41.38
C PRO A 446 3.25 -24.10 42.02
N VAL A 447 3.15 -23.77 43.31
CA VAL A 447 4.32 -23.28 44.04
C VAL A 447 5.35 -24.43 44.14
N LEU A 448 6.46 -24.25 43.45
CA LEU A 448 7.58 -25.20 43.46
C LEU A 448 8.71 -24.69 44.35
N GLN A 449 9.43 -25.62 45.00
CA GLN A 449 10.61 -25.33 45.81
C GLN A 449 11.79 -26.18 45.32
N GLU A 450 12.98 -25.60 45.37
CA GLU A 450 14.23 -26.32 45.10
C GLU A 450 14.39 -27.45 46.12
N GLY A 451 14.80 -28.64 45.67
CA GLY A 451 14.86 -29.84 46.47
C GLY A 451 13.53 -30.59 46.61
N GLN A 452 12.42 -30.07 46.10
CA GLN A 452 11.14 -30.78 46.11
C GLN A 452 11.21 -32.04 45.23
N ILE A 453 10.71 -33.15 45.77
CA ILE A 453 10.67 -34.42 45.06
C ILE A 453 9.22 -34.76 44.70
N PHE A 454 8.99 -35.14 43.48
CA PHE A 454 7.78 -35.81 43.02
C PHE A 454 8.08 -37.32 42.93
N GLU A 455 7.43 -38.10 43.74
CA GLU A 455 7.75 -39.53 43.91
C GLU A 455 7.53 -40.34 42.61
N THR A 456 6.53 -39.96 41.84
CA THR A 456 6.18 -40.62 40.59
C THR A 456 5.78 -39.62 39.52
N VAL A 457 6.41 -39.70 38.35
CA VAL A 457 6.02 -38.95 37.16
C VAL A 457 5.50 -39.84 36.04
N SER A 458 4.61 -39.34 35.22
CA SER A 458 4.22 -39.99 33.96
C SER A 458 5.04 -39.37 32.84
N ALA A 459 5.73 -40.22 32.07
CA ALA A 459 6.56 -39.75 30.98
C ALA A 459 5.92 -40.07 29.63
N SER A 460 5.97 -39.09 28.71
CA SER A 460 5.47 -39.19 27.34
C SER A 460 6.47 -38.62 26.33
N VAL A 461 6.24 -38.86 25.06
CA VAL A 461 6.99 -38.20 23.97
C VAL A 461 6.01 -37.45 23.10
N ARG A 462 6.16 -36.15 23.05
CA ARG A 462 5.41 -35.31 22.10
C ARG A 462 6.11 -35.30 20.75
N GLU A 463 5.48 -35.90 19.75
CA GLU A 463 5.96 -35.87 18.37
C GLU A 463 5.49 -34.62 17.65
N GLY A 464 6.37 -33.99 16.90
CA GLY A 464 6.06 -32.85 16.05
C GLY A 464 6.83 -32.88 14.73
N LYS A 465 6.48 -31.99 13.86
CA LYS A 465 7.20 -31.74 12.60
C LYS A 465 7.49 -30.26 12.45
N THR A 466 8.67 -29.91 11.92
CA THR A 466 8.95 -28.53 11.54
C THR A 466 7.99 -28.09 10.45
N SER A 467 7.59 -26.83 10.48
CA SER A 467 6.66 -26.23 9.50
C SER A 467 7.40 -25.23 8.60
N PRO A 468 7.00 -25.11 7.34
CA PRO A 468 7.55 -24.08 6.47
C PRO A 468 7.19 -22.68 7.00
N PRO A 469 7.90 -21.63 6.56
CA PRO A 469 7.47 -20.26 6.80
C PRO A 469 6.03 -20.08 6.31
N LYS A 470 5.24 -19.24 7.00
CA LYS A 470 3.88 -18.91 6.55
C LYS A 470 3.96 -17.98 5.34
N HIS A 471 3.00 -18.11 4.40
CA HIS A 471 2.82 -17.12 3.34
C HIS A 471 2.65 -15.73 3.94
N TYR A 472 3.08 -14.72 3.20
CA TYR A 472 2.82 -13.34 3.62
C TYR A 472 1.31 -13.04 3.61
N THR A 473 0.87 -12.33 4.64
CA THR A 473 -0.39 -11.57 4.66
C THR A 473 -0.05 -10.10 4.44
N GLU A 474 -1.04 -9.24 4.26
CA GLU A 474 -0.73 -7.80 4.18
C GLU A 474 -0.07 -7.28 5.47
N ASP A 475 -0.51 -7.75 6.66
CA ASP A 475 0.19 -7.46 7.94
C ASP A 475 1.68 -7.79 7.86
N SER A 476 2.01 -9.05 7.57
CA SER A 476 3.41 -9.48 7.59
C SER A 476 4.24 -8.93 6.43
N LEU A 477 3.63 -8.65 5.27
CA LEU A 477 4.33 -8.02 4.15
C LEU A 477 4.61 -6.53 4.42
N LEU A 478 3.65 -5.79 4.98
CA LEU A 478 3.87 -4.40 5.38
C LEU A 478 4.99 -4.29 6.42
N ALA A 479 5.05 -5.23 7.39
CA ALA A 479 6.17 -5.30 8.34
C ALA A 479 7.51 -5.56 7.64
N ALA A 480 7.52 -6.49 6.66
CA ALA A 480 8.72 -6.79 5.88
C ALA A 480 9.15 -5.60 5.01
N MET A 481 8.20 -4.88 4.40
CA MET A 481 8.49 -3.65 3.65
C MET A 481 9.09 -2.56 4.54
N GLU A 482 8.59 -2.41 5.77
CA GLU A 482 9.05 -1.40 6.72
C GLU A 482 10.49 -1.64 7.18
N THR A 483 10.89 -2.89 7.32
CA THR A 483 12.24 -3.27 7.76
C THR A 483 13.20 -3.63 6.62
N ALA A 484 12.71 -3.65 5.37
CA ALA A 484 13.52 -4.02 4.21
C ALA A 484 14.70 -3.06 4.01
N GLY A 485 15.89 -3.58 3.85
CA GLY A 485 17.12 -2.79 3.68
C GLY A 485 17.65 -2.13 4.97
N ALA A 486 17.01 -2.33 6.11
CA ALA A 486 17.41 -1.68 7.36
C ALA A 486 18.82 -2.10 7.84
N GLY A 487 19.29 -3.29 7.44
CA GLY A 487 20.64 -3.78 7.75
C GLY A 487 21.74 -3.14 6.89
N ASP A 488 21.38 -2.61 5.73
CA ASP A 488 22.31 -2.08 4.74
C ASP A 488 22.39 -0.54 4.79
N MET A 489 21.60 0.09 5.67
CA MET A 489 21.57 1.55 5.83
C MET A 489 22.49 2.00 6.96
N PRO A 490 23.19 3.15 6.82
CA PRO A 490 23.89 3.80 7.93
C PRO A 490 22.93 4.05 9.11
N GLU A 491 23.48 4.05 10.34
CA GLU A 491 22.67 4.19 11.57
C GLU A 491 21.90 5.52 11.66
N ASP A 492 22.43 6.56 11.04
CA ASP A 492 21.85 7.92 10.99
C ASP A 492 20.86 8.13 9.82
N THR A 493 20.66 7.13 8.95
CA THR A 493 19.69 7.21 7.86
C THR A 493 18.30 6.95 8.41
N GLU A 494 17.36 7.82 8.07
CA GLU A 494 15.95 7.61 8.36
C GLU A 494 15.44 6.31 7.68
N ARG A 495 15.28 5.25 8.49
CA ARG A 495 14.97 3.89 8.02
C ARG A 495 13.51 3.80 7.63
N LYS A 496 13.19 4.17 6.39
CA LYS A 496 11.79 4.13 5.88
C LYS A 496 11.41 2.82 5.17
N GLY A 497 12.36 1.92 4.95
CA GLY A 497 12.11 0.66 4.24
C GLY A 497 11.65 0.87 2.79
N LEU A 498 10.82 -0.05 2.28
CA LEU A 498 10.23 0.02 0.94
C LEU A 498 8.94 0.84 0.95
N GLY A 499 8.98 2.02 0.35
CA GLY A 499 7.86 2.94 0.26
C GLY A 499 7.52 3.62 1.58
N THR A 500 6.75 4.68 1.50
CA THR A 500 6.21 5.39 2.66
C THR A 500 4.89 4.76 3.13
N PRO A 501 4.43 4.98 4.36
CA PRO A 501 3.13 4.51 4.82
C PRO A 501 2.00 4.84 3.84
N ALA A 502 2.01 6.06 3.26
CA ALA A 502 1.01 6.51 2.30
C ALA A 502 1.01 5.74 0.96
N THR A 503 2.15 5.17 0.54
CA THR A 503 2.32 4.55 -0.78
C THR A 503 2.31 3.02 -0.77
N ARG A 504 2.52 2.38 0.39
CA ARG A 504 2.58 0.91 0.50
C ARG A 504 1.29 0.23 0.06
N ALA A 505 0.13 0.72 0.51
CA ALA A 505 -1.17 0.18 0.11
C ALA A 505 -1.36 0.20 -1.42
N ALA A 506 -1.09 1.35 -2.06
CA ALA A 506 -1.18 1.49 -3.51
C ALA A 506 -0.21 0.56 -4.25
N THR A 507 0.98 0.29 -3.70
CA THR A 507 1.94 -0.66 -4.26
C THR A 507 1.38 -2.09 -4.25
N LEU A 508 0.77 -2.52 -3.14
CA LEU A 508 0.12 -3.84 -3.05
C LEU A 508 -1.02 -3.97 -4.05
N GLU A 509 -1.89 -2.95 -4.16
CA GLU A 509 -2.98 -2.95 -5.14
C GLU A 509 -2.46 -2.99 -6.59
N LYS A 510 -1.37 -2.29 -6.90
CA LYS A 510 -0.73 -2.35 -8.22
C LYS A 510 -0.19 -3.75 -8.53
N LEU A 511 0.44 -4.43 -7.58
CA LEU A 511 0.93 -5.81 -7.75
C LEU A 511 -0.22 -6.77 -8.04
N VAL A 512 -1.35 -6.64 -7.35
CA VAL A 512 -2.53 -7.48 -7.55
C VAL A 512 -3.22 -7.16 -8.88
N SER A 513 -3.47 -5.88 -9.17
CA SER A 513 -4.15 -5.44 -10.41
C SER A 513 -3.34 -5.73 -11.68
N ALA A 514 -2.01 -5.68 -11.61
CA ALA A 514 -1.11 -6.06 -12.70
C ALA A 514 -0.99 -7.59 -12.88
N GLY A 515 -1.59 -8.38 -11.98
CA GLY A 515 -1.60 -9.83 -12.03
C GLY A 515 -0.27 -10.49 -11.64
N PHE A 516 0.59 -9.81 -10.89
CA PHE A 516 1.82 -10.37 -10.34
C PHE A 516 1.61 -11.10 -9.03
N VAL A 517 0.57 -10.71 -8.28
CA VAL A 517 0.20 -11.29 -6.98
C VAL A 517 -1.29 -11.59 -6.97
N GLN A 518 -1.68 -12.67 -6.33
CA GLN A 518 -3.07 -13.01 -6.06
C GLN A 518 -3.35 -13.06 -4.56
N ARG A 519 -4.53 -12.59 -4.16
CA ARG A 519 -5.03 -12.77 -2.79
C ARG A 519 -5.77 -14.10 -2.67
N LYS A 520 -5.33 -14.98 -1.76
CA LYS A 520 -6.06 -16.19 -1.37
C LYS A 520 -6.43 -16.08 0.10
N LYS A 521 -7.66 -15.69 0.41
CA LYS A 521 -8.08 -15.27 1.75
C LYS A 521 -7.21 -14.09 2.20
N LYS A 522 -6.53 -14.20 3.35
CA LYS A 522 -5.58 -13.17 3.85
C LYS A 522 -4.17 -13.29 3.24
N GLN A 523 -3.87 -14.38 2.50
CA GLN A 523 -2.52 -14.64 1.98
C GLN A 523 -2.28 -13.94 0.64
N LEU A 524 -1.07 -13.43 0.47
CA LEU A 524 -0.54 -12.87 -0.76
C LEU A 524 0.42 -13.88 -1.40
N ILE A 525 0.07 -14.36 -2.58
CA ILE A 525 0.82 -15.40 -3.27
C ILE A 525 1.27 -14.87 -4.63
N PRO A 526 2.57 -14.92 -4.98
CA PRO A 526 3.03 -14.51 -6.30
C PRO A 526 2.42 -15.44 -7.36
N THR A 527 2.05 -14.86 -8.49
CA THR A 527 1.64 -15.63 -9.67
C THR A 527 2.86 -16.09 -10.45
N GLU A 528 2.68 -17.02 -11.38
CA GLU A 528 3.74 -17.42 -12.32
C GLU A 528 4.32 -16.19 -13.04
N LYS A 529 3.47 -15.26 -13.50
CA LYS A 529 3.88 -13.99 -14.10
C LYS A 529 4.75 -13.15 -13.16
N GLY A 530 4.38 -13.08 -11.88
CA GLY A 530 5.14 -12.36 -10.86
C GLY A 530 6.49 -12.99 -10.57
N THR A 531 6.52 -14.32 -10.41
CA THR A 531 7.77 -15.07 -10.22
C THR A 531 8.71 -14.89 -11.42
N ASN A 532 8.18 -15.03 -12.62
CA ASN A 532 8.95 -14.88 -13.85
C ASN A 532 9.51 -13.46 -14.01
N LEU A 533 8.76 -12.42 -13.61
CA LEU A 533 9.27 -11.05 -13.61
C LEU A 533 10.51 -10.92 -12.72
N ILE A 534 10.48 -11.46 -11.50
CA ILE A 534 11.63 -11.37 -10.59
C ILE A 534 12.83 -12.17 -11.10
N LEU A 535 12.62 -13.26 -11.82
CA LEU A 535 13.70 -14.05 -12.43
C LEU A 535 14.44 -13.25 -13.53
N VAL A 536 13.73 -12.45 -14.33
CA VAL A 536 14.30 -11.71 -15.45
C VAL A 536 14.85 -10.33 -15.08
N LEU A 537 14.48 -9.79 -13.92
CA LEU A 537 14.99 -8.49 -13.46
C LEU A 537 16.41 -8.62 -12.88
N PRO A 538 17.30 -7.64 -13.15
CA PRO A 538 18.62 -7.60 -12.53
C PRO A 538 18.51 -7.34 -11.02
N ASP A 539 19.52 -7.77 -10.26
CA ASP A 539 19.50 -7.76 -8.80
C ASP A 539 19.35 -6.36 -8.21
N ASN A 540 19.97 -5.35 -8.80
CA ASN A 540 19.86 -3.97 -8.35
C ASN A 540 18.42 -3.41 -8.41
N ILE A 541 17.62 -3.77 -9.42
CA ILE A 541 16.22 -3.30 -9.56
C ILE A 541 15.29 -3.98 -8.56
N LYS A 542 15.57 -5.21 -8.16
CA LYS A 542 14.73 -5.98 -7.23
C LYS A 542 15.22 -5.96 -5.79
N SER A 543 16.36 -5.28 -5.52
CA SER A 543 16.92 -5.13 -4.17
C SER A 543 16.31 -3.93 -3.43
N PRO A 544 16.02 -4.05 -2.12
CA PRO A 544 15.69 -2.92 -1.27
C PRO A 544 16.81 -1.89 -1.15
N THR A 545 18.08 -2.30 -1.33
CA THR A 545 19.30 -1.48 -1.18
C THR A 545 19.25 -0.26 -2.09
N LEU A 546 18.81 -0.42 -3.36
CA LEU A 546 18.65 0.71 -4.28
C LEU A 546 17.74 1.81 -3.72
N THR A 547 16.65 1.42 -3.06
CA THR A 547 15.72 2.38 -2.43
C THR A 547 16.41 3.13 -1.30
N ALA A 548 17.20 2.43 -0.49
CA ALA A 548 17.95 3.00 0.61
C ALA A 548 19.00 4.01 0.15
N GLU A 549 19.76 3.64 -0.86
CA GLU A 549 20.78 4.51 -1.47
C GLU A 549 20.16 5.80 -2.02
N TRP A 550 19.06 5.69 -2.74
CA TRP A 550 18.38 6.87 -3.28
C TRP A 550 17.84 7.79 -2.18
N GLU A 551 17.20 7.25 -1.14
CA GLU A 551 16.69 8.08 -0.04
C GLU A 551 17.84 8.79 0.69
N SER A 552 19.01 8.13 0.85
CA SER A 552 20.21 8.77 1.39
C SER A 552 20.69 9.92 0.50
N MET A 553 20.78 9.70 -0.83
CA MET A 553 21.18 10.75 -1.77
C MET A 553 20.18 11.91 -1.84
N LEU A 554 18.86 11.62 -1.82
CA LEU A 554 17.81 12.63 -1.78
C LEU A 554 17.88 13.47 -0.50
N LYS A 555 18.29 12.87 0.62
CA LYS A 555 18.54 13.62 1.86
C LYS A 555 19.74 14.55 1.75
N GLN A 556 20.80 14.12 1.04
CA GLN A 556 21.93 14.99 0.72
C GLN A 556 21.53 16.15 -0.21
N VAL A 557 20.65 15.92 -1.20
CA VAL A 557 20.10 17.00 -2.04
C VAL A 557 19.29 17.99 -1.19
N GLU A 558 18.46 17.52 -0.29
CA GLU A 558 17.66 18.34 0.63
C GLU A 558 18.54 19.22 1.54
N ARG A 559 19.71 18.71 1.93
CA ARG A 559 20.71 19.44 2.73
C ARG A 559 21.64 20.34 1.89
N GLY A 560 21.55 20.27 0.56
CA GLY A 560 22.45 20.97 -0.35
C GLY A 560 23.88 20.39 -0.42
N GLU A 561 24.08 19.18 0.10
CA GLU A 561 25.37 18.45 0.09
C GLU A 561 25.63 17.77 -1.26
N LEU A 562 24.55 17.44 -2.00
CA LEU A 562 24.58 16.87 -3.34
C LEU A 562 23.76 17.75 -4.29
N ALA A 563 24.32 18.08 -5.46
CA ALA A 563 23.56 18.81 -6.49
C ALA A 563 22.46 17.90 -7.11
N ALA A 564 21.26 18.45 -7.35
CA ALA A 564 20.15 17.75 -7.98
C ALA A 564 20.51 17.15 -9.34
N GLU A 565 21.28 17.89 -10.15
CA GLU A 565 21.75 17.47 -11.47
C GLU A 565 22.69 16.26 -11.36
N SER A 566 23.53 16.20 -10.31
CA SER A 566 24.44 15.07 -10.08
C SER A 566 23.66 13.80 -9.73
N PHE A 567 22.63 13.90 -8.89
CA PHE A 567 21.73 12.79 -8.60
C PHE A 567 21.03 12.31 -9.87
N MET A 568 20.37 13.20 -10.60
CA MET A 568 19.66 12.87 -11.83
C MET A 568 20.57 12.31 -12.93
N GLY A 569 21.81 12.78 -13.01
CA GLY A 569 22.85 12.25 -13.89
C GLY A 569 23.13 10.76 -13.62
N GLN A 570 23.30 10.38 -12.36
CA GLN A 570 23.51 8.98 -11.95
C GLN A 570 22.30 8.10 -12.31
N ILE A 571 21.07 8.60 -12.14
CA ILE A 571 19.85 7.87 -12.52
C ILE A 571 19.75 7.69 -14.04
N ALA A 572 20.13 8.72 -14.82
CA ALA A 572 20.19 8.63 -16.27
C ALA A 572 21.22 7.60 -16.74
N ASP A 573 22.40 7.58 -16.12
CA ASP A 573 23.46 6.60 -16.42
C ASP A 573 23.04 5.18 -16.05
N MET A 574 22.36 4.99 -14.92
CA MET A 574 21.74 3.72 -14.56
C MET A 574 20.74 3.25 -15.62
N SER A 575 19.91 4.16 -16.14
CA SER A 575 18.95 3.85 -17.21
C SER A 575 19.64 3.48 -18.53
N ARG A 576 20.75 4.16 -18.90
CA ARG A 576 21.56 3.83 -20.07
C ARG A 576 22.21 2.45 -19.93
N THR A 577 22.80 2.18 -18.77
CA THR A 577 23.42 0.90 -18.47
C THR A 577 22.42 -0.24 -18.53
N LEU A 578 21.25 -0.07 -17.90
CA LEU A 578 20.17 -1.05 -17.91
C LEU A 578 19.76 -1.43 -19.34
N VAL A 579 19.57 -0.46 -20.23
CA VAL A 579 19.21 -0.72 -21.64
C VAL A 579 20.36 -1.38 -22.41
N LYS A 580 21.59 -0.93 -22.19
CA LYS A 580 22.78 -1.45 -22.88
C LYS A 580 23.06 -2.92 -22.54
N GLU A 581 22.86 -3.31 -21.28
CA GLU A 581 23.12 -4.67 -20.81
C GLU A 581 22.03 -5.67 -21.20
N HIS A 582 20.82 -5.21 -21.50
CA HIS A 582 19.67 -6.06 -21.78
C HIS A 582 19.17 -5.82 -23.22
N THR A 583 19.89 -6.37 -24.21
CA THR A 583 19.54 -6.21 -25.65
C THR A 583 18.60 -7.30 -26.16
N THR A 584 18.68 -8.50 -25.59
CA THR A 584 17.89 -9.68 -25.93
C THR A 584 17.50 -10.42 -24.67
N PRO A 585 16.40 -11.21 -24.67
CA PRO A 585 16.13 -12.10 -23.56
C PRO A 585 17.27 -13.09 -23.37
N GLU A 586 17.65 -13.34 -22.12
CA GLU A 586 18.60 -14.42 -21.82
C GLU A 586 17.99 -15.78 -22.26
N GLU A 587 18.79 -16.66 -22.87
CA GLU A 587 18.32 -17.95 -23.39
C GLU A 587 17.58 -18.79 -22.34
N ARG A 588 18.08 -18.79 -21.11
CA ARG A 588 17.45 -19.52 -19.98
C ARG A 588 16.03 -19.00 -19.64
N PHE A 589 15.69 -17.79 -20.05
CA PHE A 589 14.40 -17.14 -19.74
C PHE A 589 13.52 -16.99 -20.98
N ALA A 590 13.94 -17.45 -22.16
CA ALA A 590 13.23 -17.25 -23.43
C ALA A 590 11.81 -17.81 -23.50
N GLY A 591 11.43 -18.75 -22.63
CA GLY A 591 10.10 -19.36 -22.58
C GLY A 591 9.22 -18.94 -21.40
N LEU A 592 9.72 -18.10 -20.50
CA LEU A 592 9.03 -17.79 -19.22
C LEU A 592 7.70 -17.04 -19.39
N PHE A 593 7.56 -16.28 -20.48
CA PHE A 593 6.33 -15.55 -20.80
C PHE A 593 5.77 -16.09 -22.13
N PRO A 594 5.17 -17.30 -22.12
CA PRO A 594 4.53 -17.82 -23.31
C PRO A 594 3.51 -16.79 -23.75
N ASP A 595 3.54 -16.44 -25.07
CA ASP A 595 2.77 -15.36 -25.68
C ASP A 595 1.37 -15.26 -25.04
N ALA A 596 1.20 -14.33 -24.10
CA ALA A 596 -0.10 -14.08 -23.46
C ALA A 596 -1.15 -13.63 -24.49
N LYS A 597 -0.71 -13.33 -25.71
CA LYS A 597 -1.55 -13.10 -26.89
C LYS A 597 -2.14 -14.38 -27.48
N LYS A 598 -1.53 -15.55 -27.23
CA LYS A 598 -2.07 -16.84 -27.68
C LYS A 598 -2.87 -17.58 -26.61
N ASN A 599 -2.58 -17.37 -25.34
CA ASN A 599 -3.28 -18.04 -24.25
C ASN A 599 -4.51 -17.22 -23.79
N GLY A 600 -5.68 -17.61 -24.28
CA GLY A 600 -6.98 -17.08 -23.87
C GLY A 600 -7.68 -16.16 -24.85
N ARG A 601 -7.05 -15.76 -25.96
CA ARG A 601 -7.75 -15.08 -27.06
C ARG A 601 -8.09 -16.09 -28.12
N GLU A 602 -9.35 -16.44 -28.23
CA GLU A 602 -9.84 -17.28 -29.31
C GLU A 602 -9.68 -16.51 -30.64
N ALA A 603 -9.00 -17.15 -31.60
CA ALA A 603 -8.85 -16.59 -32.94
C ALA A 603 -10.23 -16.42 -33.58
N VAL A 604 -10.50 -15.24 -34.14
CA VAL A 604 -11.78 -14.91 -34.75
C VAL A 604 -11.74 -15.13 -36.24
N GLY A 605 -10.56 -15.04 -36.85
CA GLY A 605 -10.36 -15.27 -38.27
C GLY A 605 -8.99 -14.82 -38.77
N THR A 606 -8.79 -14.87 -40.09
CA THR A 606 -7.57 -14.46 -40.77
C THR A 606 -7.68 -13.01 -41.26
N CYS A 607 -6.63 -12.23 -41.08
CA CYS A 607 -6.59 -10.84 -41.55
C CYS A 607 -6.59 -10.76 -43.08
N PRO A 608 -7.52 -10.03 -43.69
CA PRO A 608 -7.58 -9.92 -45.16
C PRO A 608 -6.42 -9.10 -45.75
N ARG A 609 -5.69 -8.30 -44.94
CA ARG A 609 -4.57 -7.47 -45.40
C ARG A 609 -3.24 -8.19 -45.45
N CYS A 610 -2.95 -9.00 -44.43
CA CYS A 610 -1.59 -9.55 -44.24
C CYS A 610 -1.56 -11.07 -43.97
N GLY A 611 -2.72 -11.72 -43.87
CA GLY A 611 -2.81 -13.14 -43.54
C GLY A 611 -2.59 -13.50 -42.08
N GLY A 612 -2.29 -12.52 -41.22
CA GLY A 612 -2.13 -12.72 -39.77
C GLY A 612 -3.44 -13.10 -39.06
N THR A 613 -3.37 -13.54 -37.81
CA THR A 613 -4.54 -13.91 -37.03
C THR A 613 -5.24 -12.70 -36.47
N VAL A 614 -6.58 -12.65 -36.52
CA VAL A 614 -7.39 -11.60 -35.86
C VAL A 614 -7.98 -12.12 -34.59
N TYR A 615 -7.77 -11.36 -33.46
CA TYR A 615 -8.26 -11.67 -32.16
C TYR A 615 -9.26 -10.65 -31.64
N GLU A 616 -10.15 -11.07 -30.74
CA GLU A 616 -11.09 -10.19 -30.07
C GLU A 616 -10.39 -9.41 -28.94
N GLY A 617 -10.51 -8.09 -28.97
CA GLY A 617 -10.13 -7.18 -27.90
C GLY A 617 -11.34 -6.50 -27.25
N LYS A 618 -11.09 -5.69 -26.21
CA LYS A 618 -12.15 -4.97 -25.48
C LYS A 618 -12.97 -4.04 -26.39
N LYS A 619 -12.32 -3.30 -27.31
CA LYS A 619 -12.94 -2.28 -28.16
C LYS A 619 -13.17 -2.74 -29.61
N GLY A 620 -12.68 -3.91 -30.03
CA GLY A 620 -12.74 -4.36 -31.42
C GLY A 620 -12.00 -5.66 -31.65
N PHE A 621 -11.83 -6.01 -32.94
CA PHE A 621 -11.11 -7.18 -33.42
C PHE A 621 -9.86 -6.70 -34.14
N PHE A 622 -8.68 -7.15 -33.78
CA PHE A 622 -7.38 -6.62 -34.19
C PHE A 622 -6.48 -7.72 -34.77
N CYS A 623 -5.75 -7.40 -35.84
CA CYS A 623 -4.71 -8.26 -36.34
C CYS A 623 -3.54 -8.37 -35.34
N ASP A 624 -2.94 -9.55 -35.20
CA ASP A 624 -1.77 -9.81 -34.36
C ASP A 624 -0.46 -9.30 -34.99
N ASN A 625 -0.43 -9.13 -36.30
CA ASN A 625 0.72 -8.54 -36.97
C ASN A 625 0.80 -7.04 -36.63
N ARG A 626 1.87 -6.67 -35.90
CA ARG A 626 2.10 -5.29 -35.41
C ARG A 626 2.24 -4.24 -36.52
N ASP A 627 2.66 -4.68 -37.71
CA ASP A 627 2.81 -3.81 -38.89
C ASP A 627 1.52 -3.68 -39.70
N CYS A 628 0.48 -4.41 -39.29
CA CYS A 628 -0.83 -4.38 -39.95
C CYS A 628 -1.82 -3.52 -39.16
N ALA A 629 -2.32 -2.47 -39.81
CA ALA A 629 -3.31 -1.56 -39.21
C ALA A 629 -4.76 -2.06 -39.29
N PHE A 630 -5.01 -3.34 -39.68
CA PHE A 630 -6.37 -3.87 -39.76
C PHE A 630 -7.06 -3.97 -38.43
N ALA A 631 -8.25 -3.35 -38.31
CA ALA A 631 -9.10 -3.40 -37.15
C ALA A 631 -10.59 -3.29 -37.48
N LEU A 632 -11.42 -4.15 -36.87
CA LEU A 632 -12.88 -4.03 -36.86
C LEU A 632 -13.33 -3.51 -35.51
N TRP A 633 -13.75 -2.26 -35.42
CA TRP A 633 -14.16 -1.62 -34.16
C TRP A 633 -15.62 -1.99 -33.82
N LYS A 634 -15.89 -2.42 -32.55
CA LYS A 634 -17.24 -2.80 -32.09
C LYS A 634 -18.25 -1.66 -32.17
N ASP A 635 -17.78 -0.43 -31.97
CA ASP A 635 -18.53 0.84 -32.04
C ASP A 635 -18.42 1.55 -33.39
N ASN A 636 -18.16 0.80 -34.46
CA ASN A 636 -18.01 1.36 -35.82
C ASN A 636 -19.25 2.18 -36.22
N LYS A 637 -19.06 3.40 -36.77
CA LYS A 637 -20.10 4.34 -37.14
C LYS A 637 -21.11 3.77 -38.14
N PHE A 638 -20.67 2.90 -39.08
CA PHE A 638 -21.56 2.24 -39.99
C PHE A 638 -22.60 1.36 -39.32
N PHE A 639 -22.15 0.57 -38.30
CA PHE A 639 -23.04 -0.32 -37.57
C PHE A 639 -23.86 0.44 -36.50
N SER A 640 -23.27 1.38 -35.78
CA SER A 640 -23.98 2.17 -34.77
C SER A 640 -25.11 3.03 -35.38
N GLY A 641 -24.89 3.63 -36.59
CA GLY A 641 -25.94 4.32 -37.31
C GLY A 641 -27.11 3.41 -37.76
N LYS A 642 -26.90 2.08 -37.74
CA LYS A 642 -27.94 1.08 -38.01
C LYS A 642 -28.45 0.40 -36.76
N LYS A 643 -28.15 0.96 -35.58
CA LYS A 643 -28.47 0.42 -34.24
C LYS A 643 -27.99 -1.02 -34.06
N LYS A 644 -26.80 -1.34 -34.60
CA LYS A 644 -26.10 -2.63 -34.48
C LYS A 644 -24.66 -2.41 -34.04
N SER A 645 -24.01 -3.49 -33.62
CA SER A 645 -22.59 -3.53 -33.29
C SER A 645 -21.94 -4.74 -33.96
N ILE A 646 -20.61 -4.70 -34.11
CA ILE A 646 -19.85 -5.86 -34.58
C ILE A 646 -19.66 -6.82 -33.43
N THR A 647 -20.43 -7.92 -33.45
CA THR A 647 -20.25 -9.05 -32.50
C THR A 647 -19.16 -9.99 -33.02
N LYS A 648 -18.69 -10.92 -32.17
CA LYS A 648 -17.69 -11.92 -32.56
C LYS A 648 -18.13 -12.75 -33.78
N SER A 649 -19.39 -13.17 -33.80
CA SER A 649 -19.96 -13.93 -34.94
C SER A 649 -20.01 -13.12 -36.24
N VAL A 650 -20.34 -11.83 -36.16
CA VAL A 650 -20.34 -10.89 -37.29
C VAL A 650 -18.90 -10.69 -37.79
N ALA A 651 -17.94 -10.48 -36.87
CA ALA A 651 -16.54 -10.33 -37.25
C ALA A 651 -15.99 -11.61 -37.91
N ALA A 652 -16.28 -12.78 -37.36
CA ALA A 652 -15.86 -14.06 -37.94
C ALA A 652 -16.40 -14.28 -39.34
N ALA A 653 -17.68 -13.98 -39.59
CA ALA A 653 -18.29 -14.06 -40.94
C ALA A 653 -17.64 -13.08 -41.93
N LEU A 654 -17.41 -11.83 -41.51
CA LEU A 654 -16.75 -10.82 -42.35
C LEU A 654 -15.29 -11.19 -42.67
N LEU A 655 -14.56 -11.79 -41.72
CA LEU A 655 -13.18 -12.23 -41.95
C LEU A 655 -13.09 -13.47 -42.85
N LYS A 656 -14.09 -14.38 -42.77
CA LYS A 656 -14.10 -15.63 -43.51
C LYS A 656 -14.64 -15.45 -44.93
N GLU A 657 -15.73 -14.72 -45.10
CA GLU A 657 -16.52 -14.65 -46.35
C GLU A 657 -16.57 -13.23 -46.95
N SER A 658 -15.94 -12.24 -46.27
CA SER A 658 -16.03 -10.82 -46.61
C SER A 658 -17.47 -10.28 -46.65
N ARG A 659 -18.44 -11.05 -46.17
CA ARG A 659 -19.86 -10.73 -46.17
C ARG A 659 -20.60 -11.37 -44.99
N VAL A 660 -21.66 -10.69 -44.53
CA VAL A 660 -22.53 -11.23 -43.47
C VAL A 660 -23.99 -10.78 -43.70
N PRO A 661 -24.95 -11.71 -43.76
CA PRO A 661 -26.36 -11.34 -43.79
C PRO A 661 -26.80 -10.82 -42.41
N MET A 662 -27.46 -9.66 -42.41
CA MET A 662 -27.94 -9.04 -41.17
C MET A 662 -29.40 -8.62 -41.32
N SER A 663 -30.22 -8.97 -40.31
CA SER A 663 -31.62 -8.58 -40.24
C SER A 663 -31.84 -7.44 -39.28
N GLY A 664 -32.88 -6.65 -39.52
CA GLY A 664 -33.31 -5.56 -38.64
C GLY A 664 -32.31 -4.41 -38.55
N LEU A 665 -31.62 -4.09 -39.64
CA LEU A 665 -30.79 -2.89 -39.78
C LEU A 665 -31.69 -1.64 -39.79
N TYR A 666 -31.41 -0.65 -38.96
CA TYR A 666 -32.20 0.58 -38.90
C TYR A 666 -31.84 1.57 -40.01
N SER A 667 -32.84 2.20 -40.62
CA SER A 667 -32.69 3.27 -41.60
C SER A 667 -33.13 4.61 -41.01
N GLU A 668 -32.20 5.53 -40.80
CA GLU A 668 -32.50 6.88 -40.31
C GLU A 668 -33.42 7.64 -41.29
N LYS A 669 -33.27 7.37 -42.58
CA LYS A 669 -34.05 8.06 -43.64
C LYS A 669 -35.51 7.67 -43.65
N THR A 670 -35.87 6.44 -43.27
CA THR A 670 -37.25 5.93 -43.33
C THR A 670 -37.86 5.61 -41.99
N GLY A 671 -37.06 5.63 -40.91
CA GLY A 671 -37.48 5.23 -39.56
C GLY A 671 -37.82 3.73 -39.41
N LYS A 672 -37.58 2.90 -40.42
CA LYS A 672 -37.94 1.48 -40.46
C LYS A 672 -36.69 0.59 -40.45
N THR A 673 -36.87 -0.66 -40.07
CA THR A 673 -35.86 -1.70 -40.18
C THR A 673 -35.93 -2.44 -41.51
N TYR A 674 -34.77 -2.94 -41.98
CA TYR A 674 -34.62 -3.70 -43.20
C TYR A 674 -33.55 -4.78 -43.06
N ASP A 675 -33.54 -5.75 -43.94
CA ASP A 675 -32.55 -6.80 -44.02
C ASP A 675 -31.64 -6.58 -45.24
N ALA A 676 -30.33 -6.78 -45.03
CA ALA A 676 -29.35 -6.67 -46.10
C ALA A 676 -28.11 -7.52 -45.78
N VAL A 677 -27.29 -7.77 -46.78
CA VAL A 677 -25.95 -8.33 -46.61
C VAL A 677 -24.96 -7.19 -46.45
N VAL A 678 -24.19 -7.22 -45.35
CA VAL A 678 -23.09 -6.27 -45.14
C VAL A 678 -21.83 -6.88 -45.75
N LEU A 679 -21.18 -6.13 -46.59
CA LEU A 679 -19.91 -6.49 -47.24
C LEU A 679 -18.76 -5.76 -46.59
N LEU A 680 -17.65 -6.45 -46.36
CA LEU A 680 -16.38 -5.86 -45.95
C LEU A 680 -15.76 -5.15 -47.17
N ASP A 681 -15.58 -3.84 -47.07
CA ASP A 681 -14.97 -3.01 -48.12
C ASP A 681 -13.66 -2.43 -47.62
N ASP A 682 -12.63 -3.27 -47.56
CA ASP A 682 -11.33 -2.88 -47.03
C ASP A 682 -10.44 -2.34 -48.20
N THR A 683 -10.25 -1.03 -48.19
CA THR A 683 -9.39 -0.33 -49.18
C THR A 683 -7.93 -0.17 -48.70
N GLY A 684 -7.54 -0.82 -47.59
CA GLY A 684 -6.18 -0.71 -47.02
C GLY A 684 -5.91 0.58 -46.23
N GLY A 685 -6.90 1.48 -46.10
CA GLY A 685 -6.78 2.73 -45.36
C GLY A 685 -6.78 2.56 -43.84
N LYS A 686 -6.74 3.69 -43.11
CA LYS A 686 -6.73 3.72 -41.64
C LYS A 686 -7.93 3.01 -41.03
N TYR A 687 -9.08 3.04 -41.66
CA TYR A 687 -10.34 2.43 -41.24
C TYR A 687 -10.87 1.47 -42.29
N VAL A 688 -11.48 0.40 -41.82
CA VAL A 688 -12.20 -0.55 -42.64
C VAL A 688 -13.61 0.00 -42.94
N ASN A 689 -14.04 -0.04 -44.20
CA ASN A 689 -15.35 0.40 -44.65
C ASN A 689 -16.29 -0.79 -44.87
N PHE A 690 -17.59 -0.50 -45.05
CA PHE A 690 -18.61 -1.51 -45.28
C PHE A 690 -19.60 -1.03 -46.31
N LYS A 691 -20.12 -1.96 -47.12
CA LYS A 691 -21.17 -1.72 -48.16
C LYS A 691 -22.39 -2.57 -47.85
N LEU A 692 -23.54 -2.16 -48.39
CA LEU A 692 -24.79 -2.94 -48.32
C LEU A 692 -25.09 -3.55 -49.66
N GLU A 693 -25.42 -4.82 -49.68
CA GLU A 693 -26.00 -5.54 -50.79
C GLU A 693 -27.43 -5.96 -50.40
N PHE A 694 -28.40 -5.61 -51.22
CA PHE A 694 -29.78 -5.96 -50.98
C PHE A 694 -30.14 -7.23 -51.73
N PRO A 695 -30.82 -8.21 -51.12
CA PRO A 695 -31.27 -9.40 -51.85
C PRO A 695 -32.21 -9.01 -52.98
N ALA A 696 -32.02 -9.63 -54.14
CA ALA A 696 -32.88 -9.42 -55.31
C ALA A 696 -34.34 -9.67 -54.91
N LYS A 697 -35.25 -8.72 -55.19
CA LYS A 697 -36.67 -8.90 -54.94
C LYS A 697 -37.13 -10.16 -55.68
N LYS A 698 -37.55 -11.21 -54.99
CA LYS A 698 -38.24 -12.35 -55.55
C LYS A 698 -39.46 -11.79 -56.28
N GLY A 699 -39.42 -11.82 -57.63
CA GLY A 699 -40.54 -11.38 -58.46
C GLY A 699 -41.82 -12.10 -58.01
N ARG A 700 -42.85 -11.33 -57.69
CA ARG A 700 -44.21 -11.89 -57.57
C ARG A 700 -44.54 -12.53 -58.90
N LYS A 701 -44.60 -13.86 -59.02
CA LYS A 701 -45.32 -14.54 -60.08
C LYS A 701 -46.75 -14.08 -59.98
N LYS A 702 -47.25 -13.47 -61.10
CA LYS A 702 -48.66 -13.18 -61.32
C LYS A 702 -49.47 -14.47 -61.40
#